data_81ae2c9221d39136e6738ed0b5ec716c
#
_entry.id   81ae2c9221d39136e6738ed0b5ec716c
#
_cell.length_a   1.000
_cell.length_b   1.000
_cell.length_c   1.000
_cell.angle_alpha   90.00
_cell.angle_beta   90.00
_cell.angle_gamma   90.00
#
_symmetry.space_group_name_H-M   'P 1'
#
loop_
_entity.id
_entity.type
_entity.pdbx_description
1 polymer ?
#
loop_
_entity_poly.entity_id
_entity_poly.type
_entity_poly.pdbx_seq_one_letter_code
_entity_poly.pdbx_strand_id
1 'polypeptide(L)'
;MPSFSNTLEQAIHAALATANSKRHEFATLEHLLLALLDEPDAVRVLQACSVETEELRKTLVDFIEEDLSNLVTDIEGSEAVPTAAFQRVIQRAAIHVQSSGRNEVTGANVLVAIFAERESNAAYFLQEQEMTRYDAVNFIAHGVAKDPAFGEARPVSGADEETAHNSSAEAASDEESALGKYCVDLNAKARNGEIDPLIGRDSEVERCIQVLCRRRKNNPLLVGDPGVGKTAIAEGLADKVVRGETPEILAKTTIYSLDMGALLAGTRYRGDFEERLKAVVKELEEHDDAVLFIDEIHTVIGAGATSGGAMDASNLLKPALAGGKLRTMGSTTYKEFRQHFEKDRALSRRFQKIDVNEPSVEDAVKILRGIKPYFEEHHGVKYTNDAIKTSVELAARYINDRKLPDSAIDVIDEAGAAQHLLKSAKRRKTIGTKEVEAVVAKIARIPPKNVSKDDGAVLKDLEKSLKRVVFGQDQAIEALSSAIKLSRAGLREPEKPIGNYLFAGPTGVGKTEVAKQLADVLGVELLRFDMSEYMEKHAVSRLIGAPPGYVGFDQGGLLTDGVDQHPHCVLLLDEMEKAHPDVYNILLQVMDNGELTDHNGRTVSFRNVVLIMTSNAGASELAKAAIGFGRDRREGEDTAAIERTFTPEFRNRLDAVISFAPLGKNVISQVVEKFVLQLEAQLMDRNVTFELTPAAAEWLGNKGYDDKMGARPLARVIQEYIKKPLAEELLFGKLAKGGVVKVGVKDGELDLRLEGPGKPQLSGSKPPLLTAE
;
A
#
# COMPACT_ATOMS: atom_id res chain seq x y z
N MET A 1 13.94 -3.55 17.19
CA MET A 1 15.06 -4.17 16.46
C MET A 1 15.40 -5.46 17.18
N PRO A 2 15.69 -6.55 16.48
CA PRO A 2 16.15 -7.76 17.13
C PRO A 2 17.46 -7.47 17.91
N SER A 3 17.63 -8.12 19.06
CA SER A 3 18.88 -8.04 19.87
C SER A 3 19.96 -8.93 19.23
N PHE A 4 21.24 -8.60 19.46
CA PHE A 4 22.32 -9.51 19.11
C PHE A 4 22.52 -10.53 20.22
N SER A 5 22.91 -11.76 19.86
CA SER A 5 23.32 -12.77 20.86
C SER A 5 24.59 -12.32 21.56
N ASN A 6 24.74 -12.68 22.82
CA ASN A 6 25.97 -12.37 23.58
C ASN A 6 27.24 -12.91 22.91
N THR A 7 27.14 -14.07 22.24
CA THR A 7 28.24 -14.69 21.50
C THR A 7 28.60 -13.89 20.26
N LEU A 8 27.61 -13.37 19.54
CA LEU A 8 27.83 -12.52 18.36
C LEU A 8 28.42 -11.14 18.76
N GLU A 9 27.95 -10.53 19.84
CA GLU A 9 28.54 -9.28 20.33
C GLU A 9 30.02 -9.46 20.68
N GLN A 10 30.38 -10.58 21.33
CA GLN A 10 31.77 -10.93 21.60
C GLN A 10 32.58 -11.12 20.32
N ALA A 11 32.03 -11.78 19.30
CA ALA A 11 32.69 -11.97 18.01
C ALA A 11 32.92 -10.63 17.28
N ILE A 12 31.96 -9.71 17.32
CA ILE A 12 32.13 -8.37 16.72
C ILE A 12 33.23 -7.59 17.45
N HIS A 13 33.25 -7.64 18.77
CA HIS A 13 34.33 -7.02 19.57
C HIS A 13 35.68 -7.67 19.30
N ALA A 14 35.77 -8.99 19.15
CA ALA A 14 37.00 -9.69 18.80
C ALA A 14 37.52 -9.32 17.41
N ALA A 15 36.63 -9.13 16.43
CA ALA A 15 37.00 -8.67 15.10
C ALA A 15 37.65 -7.26 15.14
N LEU A 16 37.05 -6.34 15.89
CA LEU A 16 37.58 -5.00 16.09
C LEU A 16 38.92 -5.03 16.88
N ALA A 17 39.00 -5.86 17.91
CA ALA A 17 40.23 -6.04 18.70
C ALA A 17 41.38 -6.62 17.84
N THR A 18 41.08 -7.54 16.92
CA THR A 18 42.07 -8.10 15.98
C THR A 18 42.57 -7.02 15.03
N ALA A 19 41.68 -6.21 14.44
CA ALA A 19 42.06 -5.09 13.59
C ALA A 19 42.93 -4.06 14.35
N ASN A 20 42.55 -3.72 15.59
CA ASN A 20 43.34 -2.82 16.46
C ASN A 20 44.72 -3.41 16.80
N SER A 21 44.81 -4.72 17.10
CA SER A 21 46.08 -5.36 17.43
C SER A 21 47.08 -5.36 16.26
N LYS A 22 46.57 -5.40 15.04
CA LYS A 22 47.34 -5.31 13.78
C LYS A 22 47.53 -3.86 13.33
N ARG A 23 47.03 -2.86 14.08
CA ARG A 23 47.07 -1.42 13.77
C ARG A 23 46.40 -1.06 12.44
N HIS A 24 45.36 -1.80 12.04
CA HIS A 24 44.59 -1.48 10.86
C HIS A 24 43.63 -0.31 11.13
N GLU A 25 43.51 0.62 10.20
CA GLU A 25 42.56 1.74 10.26
C GLU A 25 41.12 1.26 10.16
N PHE A 26 40.89 0.17 9.42
CA PHE A 26 39.57 -0.39 9.16
C PHE A 26 39.47 -1.86 9.56
N ALA A 27 38.36 -2.23 10.21
CA ALA A 27 37.97 -3.63 10.40
C ALA A 27 37.13 -4.09 9.19
N THR A 28 37.65 -5.07 8.45
CA THR A 28 37.07 -5.63 7.23
C THR A 28 36.22 -6.88 7.49
N LEU A 29 35.57 -7.41 6.46
CA LEU A 29 34.80 -8.68 6.57
C LEU A 29 35.66 -9.89 6.89
N GLU A 30 36.93 -9.88 6.52
CA GLU A 30 37.89 -10.93 6.80
C GLU A 30 38.20 -10.99 8.33
N HIS A 31 38.32 -9.84 9.00
CA HIS A 31 38.40 -9.78 10.46
C HIS A 31 37.13 -10.32 11.14
N LEU A 32 35.95 -10.00 10.57
CA LEU A 32 34.66 -10.50 11.07
C LEU A 32 34.58 -12.03 10.88
N LEU A 33 34.93 -12.55 9.70
CA LEU A 33 34.89 -14.00 9.43
C LEU A 33 35.86 -14.74 10.34
N LEU A 34 37.05 -14.20 10.57
CA LEU A 34 38.03 -14.78 11.48
C LEU A 34 37.46 -14.90 12.92
N ALA A 35 36.77 -13.86 13.39
CA ALA A 35 36.13 -13.88 14.71
C ALA A 35 34.92 -14.84 14.77
N LEU A 36 34.21 -15.02 13.67
CA LEU A 36 33.08 -15.98 13.58
C LEU A 36 33.55 -17.44 13.62
N LEU A 37 34.83 -17.74 13.36
CA LEU A 37 35.41 -19.08 13.55
C LEU A 37 35.48 -19.50 15.00
N ASP A 38 35.29 -18.61 15.97
CA ASP A 38 35.24 -18.85 17.39
C ASP A 38 33.80 -18.76 17.97
N GLU A 39 32.81 -18.35 17.13
CA GLU A 39 31.44 -18.16 17.54
C GLU A 39 30.66 -19.50 17.40
N PRO A 40 30.02 -20.02 18.47
CA PRO A 40 29.47 -21.36 18.50
C PRO A 40 28.44 -21.68 17.40
N ASP A 41 27.55 -20.73 17.06
CA ASP A 41 26.50 -20.95 16.06
C ASP A 41 27.07 -20.87 14.63
N ALA A 42 28.03 -20.00 14.36
CA ALA A 42 28.74 -19.95 13.08
C ALA A 42 29.59 -21.20 12.87
N VAL A 43 30.33 -21.65 13.90
CA VAL A 43 31.15 -22.88 13.85
C VAL A 43 30.31 -24.10 13.52
N ARG A 44 29.11 -24.22 14.11
CA ARG A 44 28.21 -25.35 13.79
C ARG A 44 27.79 -25.34 12.33
N VAL A 45 27.49 -24.15 11.76
CA VAL A 45 27.12 -24.03 10.35
C VAL A 45 28.30 -24.40 9.45
N LEU A 46 29.50 -23.89 9.75
CA LEU A 46 30.72 -24.20 9.00
C LEU A 46 31.02 -25.70 8.99
N GLN A 47 30.97 -26.35 10.16
CA GLN A 47 31.19 -27.79 10.28
C GLN A 47 30.13 -28.61 9.54
N ALA A 48 28.84 -28.21 9.63
CA ALA A 48 27.76 -28.86 8.90
C ALA A 48 27.88 -28.72 7.38
N CYS A 49 28.56 -27.65 6.91
CA CYS A 49 28.85 -27.43 5.50
C CYS A 49 30.23 -28.06 5.07
N SER A 50 30.86 -28.87 5.93
CA SER A 50 32.14 -29.55 5.66
C SER A 50 33.30 -28.58 5.42
N VAL A 51 33.30 -27.40 6.06
CA VAL A 51 34.39 -26.43 5.98
C VAL A 51 35.51 -26.84 6.98
N GLU A 52 36.73 -26.91 6.49
CA GLU A 52 37.94 -27.12 7.30
C GLU A 52 38.31 -25.81 8.03
N THR A 53 37.77 -25.65 9.26
CA THR A 53 37.88 -24.40 10.04
C THR A 53 39.31 -23.97 10.33
N GLU A 54 40.25 -24.94 10.55
CA GLU A 54 41.65 -24.65 10.79
C GLU A 54 42.39 -24.18 9.53
N GLU A 55 42.07 -24.71 8.36
CA GLU A 55 42.62 -24.29 7.10
C GLU A 55 42.11 -22.88 6.72
N LEU A 56 40.78 -22.64 6.88
CA LEU A 56 40.18 -21.34 6.67
C LEU A 56 40.78 -20.28 7.62
N ARG A 57 41.01 -20.62 8.87
CA ARG A 57 41.66 -19.76 9.86
C ARG A 57 43.06 -19.33 9.38
N LYS A 58 43.85 -20.29 8.94
CA LYS A 58 45.22 -20.04 8.45
C LYS A 58 45.17 -19.09 7.25
N THR A 59 44.33 -19.38 6.26
CA THR A 59 44.17 -18.55 5.06
C THR A 59 43.76 -17.10 5.40
N LEU A 60 42.82 -16.94 6.37
CA LEU A 60 42.40 -15.61 6.81
C LEU A 60 43.48 -14.84 7.56
N VAL A 61 44.28 -15.54 8.41
CA VAL A 61 45.39 -14.92 9.12
C VAL A 61 46.47 -14.47 8.16
N ASP A 62 46.87 -15.36 7.23
CA ASP A 62 47.86 -15.05 6.21
C ASP A 62 47.42 -13.85 5.35
N PHE A 63 46.17 -13.84 4.92
CA PHE A 63 45.57 -12.72 4.16
C PHE A 63 45.57 -11.39 4.93
N ILE A 64 45.16 -11.44 6.22
CA ILE A 64 45.14 -10.23 7.07
C ILE A 64 46.57 -9.69 7.29
N GLU A 65 47.58 -10.55 7.38
CA GLU A 65 48.95 -10.15 7.63
C GLU A 65 49.68 -9.66 6.36
N GLU A 66 49.44 -10.31 5.22
CA GLU A 66 50.15 -10.02 3.99
C GLU A 66 49.43 -9.02 3.08
N ASP A 67 48.15 -9.29 2.76
CA ASP A 67 47.40 -8.53 1.76
C ASP A 67 46.76 -7.25 2.34
N LEU A 68 46.43 -7.22 3.63
CA LEU A 68 45.87 -6.01 4.29
C LEU A 68 46.93 -5.09 4.89
N SER A 69 48.20 -5.31 4.57
CA SER A 69 49.33 -4.45 5.04
C SER A 69 49.16 -2.95 4.72
N ASN A 70 48.39 -2.62 3.67
CA ASN A 70 48.09 -1.23 3.26
C ASN A 70 47.11 -0.51 4.22
N LEU A 71 46.41 -1.24 5.10
CA LEU A 71 45.51 -0.69 6.09
C LEU A 71 46.19 -0.32 7.41
N VAL A 72 47.49 -0.60 7.54
CA VAL A 72 48.25 -0.27 8.76
C VAL A 72 48.43 1.23 8.87
N THR A 73 48.01 1.79 10.03
CA THR A 73 48.16 3.22 10.33
C THR A 73 49.31 3.45 11.30
N ASP A 74 50.07 4.54 11.06
CA ASP A 74 51.15 5.00 11.95
C ASP A 74 50.66 5.88 13.11
N ILE A 75 49.35 6.11 13.24
CA ILE A 75 48.80 6.99 14.28
C ILE A 75 48.60 6.16 15.55
N GLU A 76 49.38 6.42 16.58
CA GLU A 76 49.23 5.81 17.91
C GLU A 76 47.91 6.20 18.56
N GLY A 77 47.06 5.19 18.88
CA GLY A 77 45.79 5.39 19.59
C GLY A 77 44.55 5.51 18.67
N SER A 78 44.68 5.24 17.35
CA SER A 78 43.52 5.15 16.46
C SER A 78 42.78 3.84 16.69
N GLU A 79 41.46 3.88 16.96
CA GLU A 79 40.62 2.69 17.02
C GLU A 79 40.15 2.33 15.59
N ALA A 80 40.20 1.04 15.27
CA ALA A 80 39.75 0.55 13.97
C ALA A 80 38.26 0.77 13.76
N VAL A 81 37.90 1.34 12.60
CA VAL A 81 36.49 1.62 12.24
C VAL A 81 35.96 0.52 11.34
N PRO A 82 34.76 -0.03 11.59
CA PRO A 82 34.15 -1.01 10.70
C PRO A 82 33.94 -0.46 9.29
N THR A 83 34.35 -1.20 8.26
CA THR A 83 34.08 -0.83 6.86
C THR A 83 32.60 -0.77 6.54
N ALA A 84 32.22 -0.07 5.48
CA ALA A 84 30.83 -0.01 5.01
C ALA A 84 30.27 -1.43 4.68
N ALA A 85 31.10 -2.35 4.17
CA ALA A 85 30.72 -3.73 3.91
C ALA A 85 30.43 -4.48 5.24
N PHE A 86 31.27 -4.30 6.25
CA PHE A 86 31.06 -4.87 7.58
C PHE A 86 29.71 -4.42 8.17
N GLN A 87 29.43 -3.11 8.13
CA GLN A 87 28.16 -2.58 8.64
C GLN A 87 26.96 -3.08 7.86
N ARG A 88 27.03 -3.16 6.52
CA ARG A 88 25.95 -3.70 5.68
C ARG A 88 25.64 -5.16 5.98
N VAL A 89 26.65 -5.99 6.22
CA VAL A 89 26.46 -7.40 6.57
C VAL A 89 25.71 -7.54 7.88
N ILE A 90 26.09 -6.80 8.92
CA ILE A 90 25.41 -6.81 10.23
C ILE A 90 23.97 -6.31 10.09
N GLN A 91 23.74 -5.20 9.37
CA GLN A 91 22.39 -4.69 9.12
C GLN A 91 21.51 -5.70 8.35
N ARG A 92 22.08 -6.35 7.34
CA ARG A 92 21.36 -7.35 6.53
C ARG A 92 20.97 -8.58 7.37
N ALA A 93 21.86 -9.05 8.25
CA ALA A 93 21.56 -10.11 9.18
C ALA A 93 20.40 -9.72 10.13
N ALA A 94 20.41 -8.51 10.67
CA ALA A 94 19.34 -7.99 11.53
C ALA A 94 17.98 -7.87 10.79
N ILE A 95 17.97 -7.35 9.57
CA ILE A 95 16.75 -7.25 8.72
C ILE A 95 16.20 -8.65 8.40
N HIS A 96 17.07 -9.60 8.07
CA HIS A 96 16.67 -10.97 7.75
C HIS A 96 16.02 -11.66 8.95
N VAL A 97 16.58 -11.49 10.14
CA VAL A 97 16.03 -12.04 11.40
C VAL A 97 14.68 -11.40 11.73
N GLN A 98 14.56 -10.08 11.56
CA GLN A 98 13.31 -9.34 11.76
C GLN A 98 12.21 -9.81 10.79
N SER A 99 12.55 -10.04 9.52
CA SER A 99 11.59 -10.52 8.51
C SER A 99 11.13 -11.96 8.73
N SER A 100 11.96 -12.78 9.39
CA SER A 100 11.62 -14.17 9.76
C SER A 100 10.96 -14.32 11.13
N GLY A 101 10.55 -13.21 11.77
CA GLY A 101 9.83 -13.22 13.05
C GLY A 101 10.66 -13.61 14.26
N ARG A 102 12.00 -13.71 14.14
CA ARG A 102 12.91 -14.03 15.24
C ARG A 102 13.37 -12.76 15.97
N ASN A 103 13.68 -12.89 17.25
CA ASN A 103 14.03 -11.77 18.10
C ASN A 103 15.53 -11.57 18.33
N GLU A 104 16.37 -12.55 17.93
CA GLU A 104 17.79 -12.57 18.23
C GLU A 104 18.63 -12.89 16.98
N VAL A 105 19.67 -12.08 16.74
CA VAL A 105 20.62 -12.25 15.63
C VAL A 105 21.82 -13.05 16.16
N THR A 106 22.12 -14.17 15.52
CA THR A 106 23.25 -15.07 15.87
C THR A 106 24.38 -14.99 14.85
N GLY A 107 25.56 -15.54 15.16
CA GLY A 107 26.70 -15.63 14.24
C GLY A 107 26.36 -16.38 12.95
N ALA A 108 25.48 -17.37 13.02
CA ALA A 108 24.97 -18.08 11.86
C ALA A 108 24.26 -17.16 10.85
N ASN A 109 23.46 -16.20 11.33
CA ASN A 109 22.79 -15.23 10.46
C ASN A 109 23.78 -14.27 9.78
N VAL A 110 24.82 -13.87 10.51
CA VAL A 110 25.88 -13.02 9.98
C VAL A 110 26.69 -13.77 8.93
N LEU A 111 27.03 -15.03 9.14
CA LEU A 111 27.73 -15.89 8.19
C LEU A 111 26.98 -16.00 6.85
N VAL A 112 25.65 -16.18 6.87
CA VAL A 112 24.80 -16.17 5.66
C VAL A 112 24.81 -14.81 4.97
N ALA A 113 24.85 -13.72 5.75
CA ALA A 113 24.86 -12.38 5.19
C ALA A 113 26.18 -12.01 4.48
N ILE A 114 27.32 -12.63 4.86
CA ILE A 114 28.62 -12.43 4.20
C ILE A 114 28.56 -12.84 2.70
N PHE A 115 27.86 -13.91 2.36
CA PHE A 115 27.69 -14.34 0.97
C PHE A 115 26.96 -13.31 0.06
N ALA A 116 26.32 -12.32 0.63
CA ALA A 116 25.67 -11.26 -0.16
C ALA A 116 26.68 -10.21 -0.67
N GLU A 117 27.87 -10.12 -0.05
CA GLU A 117 28.96 -9.26 -0.48
C GLU A 117 29.88 -10.08 -1.42
N ARG A 118 29.44 -10.31 -2.65
CA ARG A 118 30.07 -11.23 -3.62
C ARG A 118 31.50 -10.87 -4.03
N GLU A 119 31.87 -9.61 -3.86
CA GLU A 119 33.21 -9.09 -4.20
C GLU A 119 34.16 -9.09 -3.00
N SER A 120 33.75 -9.62 -1.83
CA SER A 120 34.61 -9.70 -0.65
C SER A 120 35.48 -10.97 -0.67
N ASN A 121 36.72 -10.85 -0.19
CA ASN A 121 37.59 -12.00 -0.02
C ASN A 121 37.03 -12.97 1.02
N ALA A 122 36.33 -12.50 2.03
CA ALA A 122 35.66 -13.34 3.00
C ALA A 122 34.64 -14.30 2.35
N ALA A 123 33.82 -13.80 1.40
CA ALA A 123 32.90 -14.65 0.64
C ALA A 123 33.64 -15.61 -0.30
N TYR A 124 34.74 -15.16 -0.89
CA TYR A 124 35.57 -15.98 -1.75
C TYR A 124 36.18 -17.17 -1.00
N PHE A 125 36.79 -16.96 0.18
CA PHE A 125 37.40 -18.03 0.99
C PHE A 125 36.36 -19.07 1.44
N LEU A 126 35.13 -18.67 1.76
CA LEU A 126 34.04 -19.61 2.05
C LEU A 126 33.67 -20.45 0.82
N GLN A 127 33.67 -19.84 -0.38
CA GLN A 127 33.37 -20.55 -1.62
C GLN A 127 34.53 -21.48 -2.05
N GLU A 128 35.77 -21.11 -1.78
CA GLU A 128 36.96 -21.95 -2.02
C GLU A 128 36.90 -23.24 -1.19
N GLN A 129 36.32 -23.18 0.00
CA GLN A 129 36.01 -24.34 0.85
C GLN A 129 34.71 -25.05 0.41
N GLU A 130 34.26 -24.84 -0.83
CA GLU A 130 33.03 -25.41 -1.40
C GLU A 130 31.75 -25.12 -0.62
N MET A 131 31.75 -24.14 0.27
CA MET A 131 30.55 -23.72 1.00
C MET A 131 29.73 -22.74 0.15
N THR A 132 28.43 -23.01 0.04
CA THR A 132 27.49 -22.11 -0.63
C THR A 132 26.53 -21.48 0.36
N ARG A 133 25.98 -20.32 0.00
CA ARG A 133 24.92 -19.68 0.79
C ARG A 133 23.74 -20.62 1.01
N TYR A 134 23.45 -21.46 0.03
CA TYR A 134 22.34 -22.41 0.10
C TYR A 134 22.57 -23.47 1.19
N ASP A 135 23.80 -24.01 1.28
CA ASP A 135 24.15 -25.00 2.29
C ASP A 135 23.98 -24.44 3.70
N ALA A 136 24.45 -23.20 3.93
CA ALA A 136 24.30 -22.50 5.20
C ALA A 136 22.83 -22.28 5.58
N VAL A 137 22.01 -21.78 4.64
CA VAL A 137 20.58 -21.53 4.88
C VAL A 137 19.83 -22.85 5.12
N ASN A 138 20.14 -23.90 4.38
CA ASN A 138 19.49 -25.21 4.51
C ASN A 138 19.77 -25.84 5.89
N PHE A 139 21.00 -25.70 6.38
CA PHE A 139 21.33 -26.19 7.74
C PHE A 139 20.62 -25.36 8.82
N ILE A 140 20.59 -24.03 8.70
CA ILE A 140 19.94 -23.13 9.70
C ILE A 140 18.41 -23.32 9.72
N ALA A 141 17.79 -23.54 8.56
CA ALA A 141 16.34 -23.67 8.43
C ALA A 141 15.81 -25.08 8.69
N HIS A 142 16.56 -26.10 8.28
CA HIS A 142 16.08 -27.48 8.22
C HIS A 142 16.99 -28.50 8.95
N GLY A 143 18.12 -28.05 9.49
CA GLY A 143 19.07 -28.94 10.18
C GLY A 143 19.80 -29.94 9.25
N VAL A 144 19.71 -29.79 7.93
CA VAL A 144 20.28 -30.72 6.96
C VAL A 144 21.73 -30.34 6.70
N ALA A 145 22.67 -31.16 7.16
CA ALA A 145 24.10 -31.01 6.92
C ALA A 145 24.49 -31.47 5.49
N LYS A 146 25.57 -30.89 4.93
CA LYS A 146 26.12 -31.27 3.62
C LYS A 146 26.72 -32.70 3.67
N ASP A 147 27.31 -33.10 4.81
CA ASP A 147 27.84 -34.43 5.05
C ASP A 147 26.83 -35.24 5.90
N PRO A 148 26.32 -36.39 5.39
CA PRO A 148 25.42 -37.29 6.14
C PRO A 148 26.03 -37.92 7.39
N ALA A 149 27.35 -37.86 7.54
CA ALA A 149 28.05 -38.39 8.72
C ALA A 149 27.98 -37.49 9.96
N PHE A 150 27.52 -36.24 9.79
CA PHE A 150 27.25 -35.32 10.90
C PHE A 150 25.90 -35.72 11.53
N GLY A 151 25.95 -36.52 12.59
CA GLY A 151 24.77 -37.05 13.29
C GLY A 151 23.83 -35.96 13.81
N GLU A 152 22.57 -36.35 14.01
CA GLU A 152 21.37 -35.59 14.44
C GLU A 152 21.68 -34.26 15.13
N ALA A 153 21.44 -33.16 14.35
CA ALA A 153 21.64 -31.80 14.81
C ALA A 153 20.51 -31.38 15.77
N ARG A 154 20.86 -30.99 16.99
CA ARG A 154 19.98 -30.17 17.81
C ARG A 154 19.78 -28.83 17.12
N PRO A 155 18.53 -28.29 17.06
CA PRO A 155 18.28 -26.98 16.42
C PRO A 155 19.09 -25.89 17.12
N VAL A 156 19.57 -24.94 16.29
CA VAL A 156 20.23 -23.71 16.73
C VAL A 156 19.26 -22.95 17.63
N SER A 157 19.71 -22.42 18.77
CA SER A 157 18.93 -21.69 19.76
C SER A 157 18.00 -20.65 19.09
N GLY A 158 16.69 -20.77 19.33
CA GLY A 158 15.65 -19.83 18.83
C GLY A 158 14.54 -20.45 17.97
N ALA A 159 14.43 -21.77 17.88
CA ALA A 159 13.24 -22.42 17.31
C ALA A 159 12.35 -22.91 18.46
N ASP A 160 11.08 -22.48 18.43
CA ASP A 160 10.09 -22.83 19.45
C ASP A 160 9.90 -24.33 19.59
N GLU A 161 10.01 -24.81 20.86
CA GLU A 161 9.58 -26.13 21.31
C GLU A 161 8.05 -26.17 21.36
N GLU A 162 7.39 -26.45 20.24
CA GLU A 162 6.03 -26.99 20.25
C GLU A 162 5.82 -27.79 18.96
N THR A 163 6.10 -29.05 18.98
CA THR A 163 5.43 -30.22 18.35
C THR A 163 6.37 -31.40 18.25
N ALA A 164 6.65 -32.01 19.39
CA ALA A 164 7.24 -33.37 19.43
C ALA A 164 6.58 -34.16 20.55
N HIS A 165 5.35 -34.58 20.36
CA HIS A 165 4.83 -35.75 21.05
C HIS A 165 3.86 -36.50 20.14
N ASN A 166 4.20 -37.77 20.01
CA ASN A 166 3.45 -38.90 19.49
C ASN A 166 3.54 -39.17 17.97
N SER A 167 4.49 -40.03 17.65
CA SER A 167 4.16 -41.25 16.90
C SER A 167 5.33 -42.25 17.00
N SER A 168 5.30 -43.06 18.03
CA SER A 168 5.92 -44.38 17.99
C SER A 168 4.77 -45.38 17.96
N ALA A 169 4.54 -45.97 16.83
CA ALA A 169 4.21 -47.38 16.64
C ALA A 169 3.59 -47.61 15.26
N GLU A 170 4.10 -48.66 14.65
CA GLU A 170 3.55 -49.45 13.56
C GLU A 170 4.00 -49.10 12.14
N ALA A 171 5.11 -49.71 11.78
CA ALA A 171 5.44 -50.02 10.39
C ALA A 171 4.40 -50.99 9.84
N ALA A 172 3.55 -50.50 8.93
CA ALA A 172 2.83 -51.31 7.97
C ALA A 172 2.89 -50.57 6.63
N SER A 173 3.46 -51.24 5.65
CA SER A 173 3.56 -50.88 4.25
C SER A 173 2.21 -50.47 3.69
N ASP A 174 2.03 -49.14 3.43
CA ASP A 174 1.18 -48.66 2.38
C ASP A 174 2.00 -47.64 1.56
N GLU A 175 2.20 -47.91 0.27
CA GLU A 175 2.70 -46.95 -0.69
C GLU A 175 1.71 -45.75 -0.67
N GLU A 176 2.06 -44.69 0.03
CA GLU A 176 1.24 -43.49 0.06
C GLU A 176 1.03 -43.02 -1.37
N SER A 177 -0.24 -43.11 -1.83
CA SER A 177 -0.73 -42.70 -3.12
C SER A 177 -0.26 -41.27 -3.49
N ALA A 178 0.15 -41.08 -4.76
CA ALA A 178 0.54 -39.74 -5.23
C ALA A 178 -0.62 -38.73 -5.10
N LEU A 179 -1.86 -39.18 -5.20
CA LEU A 179 -3.06 -38.38 -4.95
C LEU A 179 -3.14 -37.94 -3.48
N GLY A 180 -2.83 -38.83 -2.53
CA GLY A 180 -2.83 -38.49 -1.11
C GLY A 180 -1.74 -37.49 -0.71
N LYS A 181 -0.60 -37.47 -1.43
CA LYS A 181 0.54 -36.56 -1.16
C LYS A 181 0.39 -35.19 -1.79
N TYR A 182 -0.18 -35.11 -2.99
CA TYR A 182 -0.17 -33.89 -3.82
C TYR A 182 -1.55 -33.36 -4.17
N CYS A 183 -2.63 -34.03 -3.75
CA CYS A 183 -3.99 -33.59 -3.99
C CYS A 183 -4.82 -33.64 -2.73
N VAL A 184 -5.80 -32.76 -2.63
CA VAL A 184 -6.79 -32.72 -1.56
C VAL A 184 -8.11 -33.26 -2.08
N ASP A 185 -8.67 -34.30 -1.45
CA ASP A 185 -10.01 -34.81 -1.77
C ASP A 185 -11.09 -33.86 -1.27
N LEU A 186 -11.73 -33.10 -2.20
CA LEU A 186 -12.81 -32.19 -1.88
C LEU A 186 -14.07 -32.89 -1.41
N ASN A 187 -14.35 -34.12 -1.88
CA ASN A 187 -15.50 -34.87 -1.44
C ASN A 187 -15.33 -35.33 0.03
N ALA A 188 -14.11 -35.69 0.44
CA ALA A 188 -13.81 -35.99 1.84
C ALA A 188 -14.00 -34.75 2.72
N LYS A 189 -13.51 -33.58 2.32
CA LYS A 189 -13.76 -32.32 3.02
C LYS A 189 -15.25 -32.00 3.11
N ALA A 190 -16.03 -32.23 2.05
CA ALA A 190 -17.47 -32.03 2.07
C ALA A 190 -18.16 -32.95 3.10
N ARG A 191 -17.76 -34.24 3.16
CA ARG A 191 -18.31 -35.19 4.15
C ARG A 191 -17.99 -34.80 5.58
N ASN A 192 -16.81 -34.21 5.81
CA ASN A 192 -16.38 -33.73 7.12
C ASN A 192 -17.04 -32.38 7.52
N GLY A 193 -17.75 -31.73 6.61
CA GLY A 193 -18.34 -30.41 6.86
C GLY A 193 -17.33 -29.25 6.84
N GLU A 194 -16.17 -29.46 6.19
CA GLU A 194 -15.08 -28.48 6.11
C GLU A 194 -15.25 -27.51 4.92
N ILE A 195 -16.31 -27.70 4.11
CA ILE A 195 -16.61 -26.86 2.95
C ILE A 195 -17.76 -25.91 3.29
N ASP A 196 -17.55 -24.64 3.01
CA ASP A 196 -18.59 -23.63 3.14
C ASP A 196 -19.73 -23.83 2.13
N PRO A 197 -20.99 -23.55 2.49
CA PRO A 197 -22.12 -23.74 1.59
C PRO A 197 -22.03 -22.77 0.40
N LEU A 198 -22.15 -23.32 -0.81
CA LEU A 198 -22.21 -22.54 -2.02
C LEU A 198 -23.60 -21.89 -2.20
N ILE A 199 -23.62 -20.57 -2.31
CA ILE A 199 -24.85 -19.79 -2.41
C ILE A 199 -24.81 -18.90 -3.65
N GLY A 200 -25.88 -18.91 -4.45
CA GLY A 200 -26.06 -17.98 -5.57
C GLY A 200 -25.18 -18.26 -6.80
N ARG A 201 -24.64 -19.49 -6.92
CA ARG A 201 -23.82 -19.94 -8.05
C ARG A 201 -24.37 -21.19 -8.74
N ASP A 202 -25.66 -21.43 -8.60
CA ASP A 202 -26.29 -22.65 -9.14
C ASP A 202 -26.17 -22.75 -10.66
N SER A 203 -26.25 -21.63 -11.39
CA SER A 203 -26.10 -21.60 -12.84
C SER A 203 -24.71 -22.00 -13.31
N GLU A 204 -23.66 -21.53 -12.62
CA GLU A 204 -22.27 -21.85 -12.93
C GLU A 204 -21.97 -23.32 -12.61
N VAL A 205 -22.45 -23.83 -11.47
CA VAL A 205 -22.30 -25.26 -11.12
C VAL A 205 -23.04 -26.15 -12.08
N GLU A 206 -24.30 -25.82 -12.42
CA GLU A 206 -25.06 -26.57 -13.44
C GLU A 206 -24.33 -26.58 -14.79
N ARG A 207 -23.73 -25.45 -15.16
CA ARG A 207 -22.91 -25.36 -16.37
C ARG A 207 -21.65 -26.22 -16.29
N CYS A 208 -20.99 -26.30 -15.16
CA CYS A 208 -19.85 -27.20 -14.91
C CYS A 208 -20.28 -28.64 -15.06
N ILE A 209 -21.41 -29.07 -14.47
CA ILE A 209 -21.99 -30.40 -14.60
C ILE A 209 -22.28 -30.75 -16.06
N GLN A 210 -22.93 -29.84 -16.79
CA GLN A 210 -23.21 -30.02 -18.21
C GLN A 210 -21.95 -30.22 -19.04
N VAL A 211 -20.87 -29.46 -18.74
CA VAL A 211 -19.59 -29.56 -19.44
C VAL A 211 -18.90 -30.89 -19.11
N LEU A 212 -18.84 -31.30 -17.84
CA LEU A 212 -18.23 -32.56 -17.40
C LEU A 212 -18.92 -33.79 -18.00
N CYS A 213 -20.23 -33.73 -18.29
CA CYS A 213 -21.00 -34.79 -18.91
C CYS A 213 -20.82 -34.88 -20.45
N ARG A 214 -20.06 -33.97 -21.08
CA ARG A 214 -19.85 -34.00 -22.55
C ARG A 214 -18.87 -35.10 -22.95
N ARG A 215 -19.04 -35.59 -24.16
CA ARG A 215 -18.11 -36.56 -24.79
C ARG A 215 -16.77 -35.92 -25.18
N ARG A 216 -16.77 -34.63 -25.54
CA ARG A 216 -15.59 -33.83 -25.93
C ARG A 216 -15.72 -32.44 -25.35
N LYS A 217 -14.59 -31.76 -25.12
CA LYS A 217 -14.53 -30.47 -24.41
C LYS A 217 -15.22 -30.58 -23.05
N ASN A 218 -14.92 -31.65 -22.34
CA ASN A 218 -15.50 -31.99 -21.05
C ASN A 218 -14.73 -31.40 -19.87
N ASN A 219 -13.82 -30.45 -20.11
CA ASN A 219 -13.05 -29.77 -19.09
C ASN A 219 -13.59 -28.35 -18.94
N PRO A 220 -14.29 -28.02 -17.85
CA PRO A 220 -14.71 -26.65 -17.56
C PRO A 220 -13.52 -25.80 -17.13
N LEU A 221 -13.47 -24.56 -17.61
CA LEU A 221 -12.51 -23.53 -17.21
C LEU A 221 -13.26 -22.32 -16.68
N LEU A 222 -13.19 -22.12 -15.39
CA LEU A 222 -13.77 -20.97 -14.69
C LEU A 222 -12.90 -19.74 -14.92
N VAL A 223 -13.45 -18.73 -15.58
CA VAL A 223 -12.74 -17.49 -15.90
C VAL A 223 -13.46 -16.32 -15.25
N GLY A 224 -12.74 -15.56 -14.41
CA GLY A 224 -13.31 -14.41 -13.70
C GLY A 224 -12.24 -13.68 -12.91
N ASP A 225 -12.58 -12.49 -12.44
CA ASP A 225 -11.66 -11.67 -11.63
C ASP A 225 -11.25 -12.38 -10.32
N PRO A 226 -10.16 -11.98 -9.68
CA PRO A 226 -9.80 -12.47 -8.34
C PRO A 226 -10.92 -12.16 -7.33
N GLY A 227 -11.19 -13.11 -6.41
CA GLY A 227 -12.15 -12.89 -5.33
C GLY A 227 -13.64 -13.07 -5.68
N VAL A 228 -13.99 -13.46 -6.94
CA VAL A 228 -15.40 -13.69 -7.33
C VAL A 228 -15.95 -15.05 -6.90
N GLY A 229 -15.14 -15.91 -6.26
CA GLY A 229 -15.58 -17.23 -5.76
C GLY A 229 -15.42 -18.37 -6.74
N LYS A 230 -14.39 -18.38 -7.62
CA LYS A 230 -14.13 -19.47 -8.57
C LYS A 230 -13.83 -20.82 -7.87
N THR A 231 -13.02 -20.81 -6.84
CA THR A 231 -12.66 -22.00 -6.04
C THR A 231 -13.88 -22.57 -5.33
N ALA A 232 -14.76 -21.71 -4.78
CA ALA A 232 -16.00 -22.11 -4.13
C ALA A 232 -16.95 -22.88 -5.06
N ILE A 233 -16.91 -22.64 -6.39
CA ILE A 233 -17.73 -23.40 -7.37
C ILE A 233 -17.26 -24.85 -7.44
N ALA A 234 -15.94 -25.12 -7.37
CA ALA A 234 -15.41 -26.48 -7.38
C ALA A 234 -15.76 -27.21 -6.06
N GLU A 235 -15.62 -26.53 -4.93
CA GLU A 235 -16.00 -27.03 -3.61
C GLU A 235 -17.51 -27.30 -3.51
N GLY A 236 -18.35 -26.39 -4.00
CA GLY A 236 -19.80 -26.59 -4.04
C GLY A 236 -20.25 -27.68 -5.00
N LEU A 237 -19.50 -27.95 -6.07
CA LEU A 237 -19.73 -29.10 -6.93
C LEU A 237 -19.44 -30.40 -6.16
N ALA A 238 -18.35 -30.47 -5.39
CA ALA A 238 -18.01 -31.62 -4.55
C ALA A 238 -19.10 -31.87 -3.48
N ASP A 239 -19.60 -30.83 -2.85
CA ASP A 239 -20.70 -30.91 -1.88
C ASP A 239 -22.00 -31.45 -2.53
N LYS A 240 -22.36 -30.98 -3.73
CA LYS A 240 -23.52 -31.49 -4.49
C LYS A 240 -23.35 -32.97 -4.89
N VAL A 241 -22.13 -33.41 -5.23
CA VAL A 241 -21.86 -34.83 -5.48
C VAL A 241 -22.07 -35.65 -4.23
N VAL A 242 -21.56 -35.22 -3.09
CA VAL A 242 -21.71 -35.91 -1.80
C VAL A 242 -23.17 -35.98 -1.36
N ARG A 243 -23.96 -34.94 -1.61
CA ARG A 243 -25.40 -34.93 -1.32
C ARG A 243 -26.26 -35.69 -2.30
N GLY A 244 -25.68 -36.18 -3.38
CA GLY A 244 -26.42 -36.91 -4.43
C GLY A 244 -27.31 -36.02 -5.32
N GLU A 245 -27.00 -34.72 -5.38
CA GLU A 245 -27.75 -33.73 -6.19
C GLU A 245 -27.20 -33.59 -7.60
N THR A 246 -26.46 -34.59 -8.08
CA THR A 246 -25.83 -34.62 -9.40
C THR A 246 -26.41 -35.76 -10.27
N PRO A 247 -26.33 -35.66 -11.62
CA PRO A 247 -26.74 -36.74 -12.52
C PRO A 247 -25.98 -38.06 -12.24
N GLU A 248 -26.59 -39.19 -12.56
CA GLU A 248 -26.02 -40.54 -12.34
C GLU A 248 -24.57 -40.70 -12.84
N ILE A 249 -24.23 -40.03 -13.95
CA ILE A 249 -22.89 -40.04 -14.58
C ILE A 249 -21.81 -39.44 -13.62
N LEU A 250 -22.20 -38.55 -12.75
CA LEU A 250 -21.28 -37.88 -11.78
C LEU A 250 -21.50 -38.33 -10.34
N ALA A 251 -22.45 -39.22 -10.09
CA ALA A 251 -22.82 -39.62 -8.72
C ALA A 251 -21.67 -40.28 -7.91
N LYS A 252 -20.69 -40.89 -8.60
CA LYS A 252 -19.52 -41.52 -8.00
C LYS A 252 -18.23 -40.70 -8.15
N THR A 253 -18.33 -39.51 -8.75
CA THR A 253 -17.17 -38.70 -9.10
C THR A 253 -16.51 -38.17 -7.84
N THR A 254 -15.17 -38.30 -7.74
CA THR A 254 -14.35 -37.67 -6.71
C THR A 254 -13.58 -36.51 -7.32
N ILE A 255 -13.64 -35.35 -6.68
CA ILE A 255 -12.94 -34.12 -7.12
C ILE A 255 -11.68 -33.96 -6.28
N TYR A 256 -10.54 -34.02 -6.94
CA TYR A 256 -9.23 -33.83 -6.34
C TYR A 256 -8.70 -32.43 -6.66
N SER A 257 -8.43 -31.61 -5.66
CA SER A 257 -7.79 -30.30 -5.84
C SER A 257 -6.28 -30.46 -5.79
N LEU A 258 -5.59 -30.05 -6.85
CA LEU A 258 -4.13 -30.12 -6.96
C LEU A 258 -3.49 -29.09 -6.02
N ASP A 259 -2.63 -29.55 -5.12
CA ASP A 259 -1.83 -28.68 -4.24
C ASP A 259 -0.49 -28.36 -4.91
N MET A 260 -0.42 -27.16 -5.49
CA MET A 260 0.80 -26.67 -6.11
C MET A 260 1.94 -26.47 -5.13
N GLY A 261 1.62 -26.13 -3.87
CA GLY A 261 2.61 -25.98 -2.80
C GLY A 261 3.29 -27.30 -2.48
N ALA A 262 2.50 -28.37 -2.30
CA ALA A 262 3.00 -29.72 -2.04
C ALA A 262 3.81 -30.28 -3.23
N LEU A 263 3.38 -29.99 -4.47
CA LEU A 263 4.13 -30.40 -5.67
C LEU A 263 5.50 -29.74 -5.78
N LEU A 264 5.61 -28.48 -5.38
CA LEU A 264 6.83 -27.68 -5.46
C LEU A 264 7.73 -27.83 -4.23
N ALA A 265 7.18 -28.23 -3.10
CA ALA A 265 7.92 -28.37 -1.86
C ALA A 265 9.08 -29.37 -2.03
N GLY A 266 10.32 -28.93 -1.74
CA GLY A 266 11.51 -29.78 -1.80
C GLY A 266 11.98 -30.18 -3.21
N THR A 267 11.38 -29.67 -4.30
CA THR A 267 11.90 -29.90 -5.66
C THR A 267 13.14 -29.05 -5.91
N ARG A 268 14.26 -29.68 -6.22
CA ARG A 268 15.53 -29.01 -6.55
C ARG A 268 15.71 -28.84 -8.06
N TYR A 269 15.13 -29.74 -8.84
CA TYR A 269 15.26 -29.77 -10.29
C TYR A 269 13.88 -29.83 -10.95
N ARG A 270 13.83 -29.34 -12.19
CA ARG A 270 12.63 -29.41 -13.04
C ARG A 270 12.08 -30.83 -13.18
N GLY A 271 12.96 -31.85 -13.20
CA GLY A 271 12.59 -33.25 -13.32
C GLY A 271 11.72 -33.76 -12.16
N ASP A 272 11.99 -33.31 -10.93
CA ASP A 272 11.28 -33.76 -9.74
C ASP A 272 9.79 -33.37 -9.81
N PHE A 273 9.53 -32.13 -10.18
CA PHE A 273 8.16 -31.64 -10.38
C PHE A 273 7.42 -32.38 -11.51
N GLU A 274 8.13 -32.57 -12.64
CA GLU A 274 7.55 -33.31 -13.79
C GLU A 274 7.23 -34.75 -13.41
N GLU A 275 8.06 -35.43 -12.63
CA GLU A 275 7.85 -36.78 -12.16
C GLU A 275 6.66 -36.88 -11.21
N ARG A 276 6.56 -35.96 -10.22
CA ARG A 276 5.42 -35.91 -9.29
C ARG A 276 4.10 -35.66 -10.02
N LEU A 277 4.07 -34.67 -10.92
CA LEU A 277 2.85 -34.39 -11.71
C LEU A 277 2.47 -35.58 -12.63
N LYS A 278 3.46 -36.27 -13.22
CA LYS A 278 3.22 -37.49 -14.00
C LYS A 278 2.63 -38.62 -13.13
N ALA A 279 3.12 -38.78 -11.90
CA ALA A 279 2.58 -39.77 -10.97
C ALA A 279 1.11 -39.48 -10.64
N VAL A 280 0.78 -38.21 -10.32
CA VAL A 280 -0.62 -37.77 -10.08
C VAL A 280 -1.50 -38.03 -11.31
N VAL A 281 -1.05 -37.62 -12.50
CA VAL A 281 -1.83 -37.82 -13.74
C VAL A 281 -2.06 -39.28 -14.03
N LYS A 282 -1.02 -40.14 -13.87
CA LYS A 282 -1.12 -41.57 -14.10
C LYS A 282 -2.14 -42.21 -13.14
N GLU A 283 -2.09 -41.89 -11.87
CA GLU A 283 -3.03 -42.42 -10.89
C GLU A 283 -4.47 -41.96 -11.15
N LEU A 284 -4.67 -40.67 -11.57
CA LEU A 284 -5.97 -40.17 -12.00
C LEU A 284 -6.53 -40.87 -13.28
N GLU A 285 -5.64 -41.26 -14.21
CA GLU A 285 -6.06 -42.01 -15.39
C GLU A 285 -6.52 -43.44 -15.09
N GLU A 286 -6.13 -44.01 -13.93
CA GLU A 286 -6.57 -45.30 -13.44
C GLU A 286 -7.94 -45.23 -12.73
N HIS A 287 -8.38 -44.01 -12.37
CA HIS A 287 -9.69 -43.74 -11.73
C HIS A 287 -10.66 -43.08 -12.71
N ASP A 288 -11.53 -43.87 -13.34
CA ASP A 288 -12.50 -43.39 -14.36
C ASP A 288 -13.47 -42.29 -13.84
N ASP A 289 -13.69 -42.23 -12.52
CA ASP A 289 -14.61 -41.30 -11.85
C ASP A 289 -13.90 -40.12 -11.18
N ALA A 290 -12.63 -39.86 -11.49
CA ALA A 290 -11.87 -38.74 -10.90
C ALA A 290 -11.98 -37.47 -11.76
N VAL A 291 -12.04 -36.32 -11.09
CA VAL A 291 -11.92 -34.98 -11.70
C VAL A 291 -10.79 -34.25 -10.99
N LEU A 292 -9.81 -33.77 -11.74
CA LEU A 292 -8.73 -32.95 -11.23
C LEU A 292 -9.13 -31.47 -11.27
N PHE A 293 -9.20 -30.82 -10.14
CA PHE A 293 -9.34 -29.36 -10.05
C PHE A 293 -7.96 -28.70 -9.88
N ILE A 294 -7.66 -27.74 -10.74
CA ILE A 294 -6.43 -26.95 -10.68
C ILE A 294 -6.82 -25.49 -10.52
N ASP A 295 -6.60 -24.97 -9.32
CA ASP A 295 -6.78 -23.55 -9.08
C ASP A 295 -5.60 -22.78 -9.71
N GLU A 296 -5.88 -21.59 -10.23
CA GLU A 296 -4.90 -20.78 -10.97
C GLU A 296 -4.12 -21.61 -12.03
N ILE A 297 -4.83 -22.37 -12.84
CA ILE A 297 -4.25 -23.32 -13.82
C ILE A 297 -3.20 -22.68 -14.74
N HIS A 298 -3.19 -21.36 -14.87
CA HIS A 298 -2.19 -20.62 -15.64
C HIS A 298 -0.78 -20.73 -15.03
N THR A 299 -0.65 -21.00 -13.71
CA THR A 299 0.63 -21.24 -13.04
C THR A 299 1.31 -22.51 -13.55
N VAL A 300 0.51 -23.50 -13.92
CA VAL A 300 0.97 -24.78 -14.48
C VAL A 300 1.25 -24.67 -15.99
N ILE A 301 0.50 -23.84 -16.71
CA ILE A 301 0.50 -23.77 -18.18
C ILE A 301 1.43 -22.68 -18.71
N GLY A 302 1.62 -21.57 -18.00
CA GLY A 302 2.28 -20.38 -18.50
C GLY A 302 3.68 -20.07 -17.95
N ALA A 303 4.14 -20.86 -17.03
CA ALA A 303 5.39 -20.61 -16.29
C ALA A 303 6.69 -20.75 -17.13
N GLY A 304 6.62 -20.88 -18.45
CA GLY A 304 7.78 -21.17 -19.32
C GLY A 304 8.34 -20.02 -20.14
N ALA A 305 7.83 -18.78 -20.07
CA ALA A 305 8.13 -17.75 -21.08
C ALA A 305 9.09 -16.63 -20.64
N THR A 306 9.62 -16.63 -19.40
CA THR A 306 10.60 -15.64 -18.96
C THR A 306 11.95 -16.28 -18.66
N SER A 307 13.02 -15.63 -19.11
CA SER A 307 14.43 -15.97 -19.03
C SER A 307 14.87 -16.48 -17.64
N GLY A 308 14.76 -17.79 -17.40
CA GLY A 308 15.21 -18.35 -16.13
C GLY A 308 14.64 -19.71 -15.76
N GLY A 309 14.11 -20.50 -16.70
CA GLY A 309 13.81 -21.92 -16.43
C GLY A 309 12.48 -22.21 -15.77
N ALA A 310 11.45 -21.45 -16.10
CA ALA A 310 10.09 -21.69 -15.63
C ALA A 310 9.48 -22.97 -16.25
N MET A 311 8.70 -23.70 -15.44
CA MET A 311 8.20 -25.04 -15.67
C MET A 311 7.05 -25.06 -16.69
N ASP A 312 7.26 -25.61 -17.88
CA ASP A 312 6.19 -25.84 -18.85
C ASP A 312 5.54 -27.21 -18.63
N ALA A 313 4.70 -27.30 -17.61
CA ALA A 313 3.93 -28.52 -17.32
C ALA A 313 2.79 -28.74 -18.33
N SER A 314 2.53 -27.78 -19.22
CA SER A 314 1.49 -27.91 -20.25
C SER A 314 1.73 -29.10 -21.16
N ASN A 315 3.01 -29.42 -21.43
CA ASN A 315 3.37 -30.56 -22.27
C ASN A 315 3.08 -31.93 -21.64
N LEU A 316 2.96 -31.98 -20.31
CA LEU A 316 2.59 -33.19 -19.57
C LEU A 316 1.07 -33.39 -19.53
N LEU A 317 0.31 -32.30 -19.36
CA LEU A 317 -1.16 -32.36 -19.31
C LEU A 317 -1.79 -32.52 -20.70
N LYS A 318 -1.19 -31.99 -21.77
CA LYS A 318 -1.72 -32.08 -23.14
C LYS A 318 -2.03 -33.49 -23.62
N PRO A 319 -1.18 -34.52 -23.45
CA PRO A 319 -1.49 -35.89 -23.84
C PRO A 319 -2.66 -36.50 -23.06
N ALA A 320 -2.69 -36.33 -21.74
CA ALA A 320 -3.74 -36.83 -20.86
C ALA A 320 -5.10 -36.21 -21.18
N LEU A 321 -5.14 -34.88 -21.39
CA LEU A 321 -6.32 -34.16 -21.86
C LEU A 321 -6.72 -34.56 -23.29
N ALA A 322 -5.76 -34.99 -24.16
CA ALA A 322 -6.02 -35.42 -25.49
C ALA A 322 -6.72 -36.78 -25.57
N GLY A 323 -6.32 -37.69 -24.68
CA GLY A 323 -6.88 -39.01 -24.58
C GLY A 323 -8.32 -39.04 -24.07
N GLY A 324 -8.79 -37.94 -23.45
CA GLY A 324 -10.14 -37.86 -22.87
C GLY A 324 -10.34 -38.71 -21.62
N LYS A 325 -9.28 -39.35 -21.12
CA LYS A 325 -9.29 -40.14 -19.88
C LYS A 325 -9.26 -39.27 -18.63
N LEU A 326 -8.53 -38.17 -18.69
CA LEU A 326 -8.44 -37.19 -17.57
C LEU A 326 -9.53 -36.13 -17.76
N ARG A 327 -10.42 -35.98 -16.76
CA ARG A 327 -11.34 -34.87 -16.64
C ARG A 327 -10.69 -33.81 -15.75
N THR A 328 -10.60 -32.60 -16.26
CA THR A 328 -9.93 -31.50 -15.51
C THR A 328 -10.86 -30.28 -15.45
N MET A 329 -10.96 -29.71 -14.27
CA MET A 329 -11.60 -28.42 -14.03
C MET A 329 -10.50 -27.41 -13.66
N GLY A 330 -10.51 -26.24 -14.26
CA GLY A 330 -9.50 -25.20 -13.96
C GLY A 330 -10.14 -23.88 -13.58
N SER A 331 -9.41 -23.07 -12.86
CA SER A 331 -9.75 -21.66 -12.62
C SER A 331 -8.64 -20.75 -13.16
N THR A 332 -8.99 -19.55 -13.63
CA THR A 332 -8.03 -18.53 -14.06
C THR A 332 -8.68 -17.15 -14.10
N THR A 333 -7.88 -16.10 -14.26
CA THR A 333 -8.40 -14.75 -14.47
C THR A 333 -8.57 -14.43 -15.96
N TYR A 334 -9.29 -13.34 -16.28
CA TYR A 334 -9.44 -12.89 -17.67
C TYR A 334 -8.11 -12.52 -18.32
N LYS A 335 -7.18 -11.96 -17.55
CA LYS A 335 -5.86 -11.53 -18.02
C LYS A 335 -5.02 -12.73 -18.42
N GLU A 336 -4.87 -13.70 -17.52
CA GLU A 336 -4.08 -14.92 -17.75
C GLU A 336 -4.73 -15.82 -18.82
N PHE A 337 -6.06 -15.86 -18.88
CA PHE A 337 -6.77 -16.58 -19.94
C PHE A 337 -6.35 -16.08 -21.33
N ARG A 338 -6.32 -14.74 -21.55
CA ARG A 338 -5.86 -14.15 -22.82
C ARG A 338 -4.38 -14.39 -23.08
N GLN A 339 -3.56 -14.34 -22.04
CA GLN A 339 -2.10 -14.49 -22.18
C GLN A 339 -1.67 -15.91 -22.48
N HIS A 340 -2.29 -16.90 -21.86
CA HIS A 340 -1.85 -18.31 -21.89
C HIS A 340 -2.79 -19.23 -22.67
N PHE A 341 -4.10 -19.18 -22.44
CA PHE A 341 -5.05 -20.11 -23.08
C PHE A 341 -5.44 -19.75 -24.50
N GLU A 342 -5.70 -18.48 -24.79
CA GLU A 342 -6.09 -18.08 -26.17
C GLU A 342 -4.97 -18.28 -27.18
N LYS A 343 -3.71 -18.16 -26.74
CA LYS A 343 -2.53 -18.38 -27.58
C LYS A 343 -2.28 -19.87 -27.85
N ASP A 344 -2.63 -20.75 -26.91
CA ASP A 344 -2.48 -22.19 -27.08
C ASP A 344 -3.75 -22.85 -27.64
N ARG A 345 -3.78 -23.03 -28.96
CA ARG A 345 -4.90 -23.65 -29.65
C ARG A 345 -5.17 -25.09 -29.20
N ALA A 346 -4.19 -25.81 -28.68
CA ALA A 346 -4.35 -27.18 -28.22
C ALA A 346 -5.15 -27.27 -26.94
N LEU A 347 -4.92 -26.36 -26.01
CA LEU A 347 -5.62 -26.23 -24.73
C LEU A 347 -7.02 -25.61 -24.93
N SER A 348 -7.14 -24.53 -25.69
CA SER A 348 -8.44 -23.86 -25.92
C SER A 348 -9.49 -24.74 -26.59
N ARG A 349 -9.07 -25.74 -27.35
CA ARG A 349 -9.97 -26.72 -27.95
C ARG A 349 -10.49 -27.80 -26.98
N ARG A 350 -9.85 -27.95 -25.82
CA ARG A 350 -10.16 -28.98 -24.81
C ARG A 350 -10.92 -28.46 -23.62
N PHE A 351 -10.74 -27.20 -23.33
CA PHE A 351 -11.45 -26.52 -22.25
C PHE A 351 -12.68 -25.77 -22.76
N GLN A 352 -13.72 -25.75 -21.94
CA GLN A 352 -14.92 -24.94 -22.16
C GLN A 352 -14.92 -23.80 -21.17
N LYS A 353 -14.75 -22.57 -21.65
CA LYS A 353 -14.82 -21.36 -20.83
C LYS A 353 -16.21 -21.24 -20.21
N ILE A 354 -16.22 -20.92 -18.91
CA ILE A 354 -17.39 -20.55 -18.11
C ILE A 354 -17.02 -19.23 -17.43
N ASP A 355 -17.75 -18.17 -17.76
CA ASP A 355 -17.51 -16.86 -17.17
C ASP A 355 -18.12 -16.81 -15.76
N VAL A 356 -17.32 -16.37 -14.79
CA VAL A 356 -17.73 -16.17 -13.40
C VAL A 356 -17.67 -14.68 -13.10
N ASN A 357 -18.82 -14.04 -13.15
CA ASN A 357 -18.95 -12.61 -12.94
C ASN A 357 -19.02 -12.26 -11.45
N GLU A 358 -18.69 -11.03 -11.11
CA GLU A 358 -18.92 -10.48 -9.77
C GLU A 358 -20.42 -10.57 -9.40
N PRO A 359 -20.79 -11.09 -8.21
CA PRO A 359 -22.17 -11.17 -7.79
C PRO A 359 -22.76 -9.77 -7.56
N SER A 360 -24.07 -9.64 -7.71
CA SER A 360 -24.77 -8.42 -7.31
C SER A 360 -24.65 -8.18 -5.80
N VAL A 361 -24.81 -6.93 -5.36
CA VAL A 361 -24.82 -6.60 -3.93
C VAL A 361 -25.86 -7.44 -3.17
N GLU A 362 -27.03 -7.68 -3.78
CA GLU A 362 -28.09 -8.49 -3.15
C GLU A 362 -27.68 -9.96 -3.00
N ASP A 363 -27.02 -10.53 -4.01
CA ASP A 363 -26.55 -11.91 -3.98
C ASP A 363 -25.36 -12.06 -3.03
N ALA A 364 -24.45 -11.08 -2.99
CA ALA A 364 -23.37 -11.05 -2.00
C ALA A 364 -23.89 -11.00 -0.56
N VAL A 365 -24.97 -10.27 -0.29
CA VAL A 365 -25.63 -10.29 1.04
C VAL A 365 -26.18 -11.67 1.37
N LYS A 366 -26.76 -12.40 0.38
CA LYS A 366 -27.22 -13.78 0.58
C LYS A 366 -26.06 -14.72 0.88
N ILE A 367 -24.95 -14.59 0.13
CA ILE A 367 -23.73 -15.36 0.34
C ILE A 367 -23.21 -15.16 1.76
N LEU A 368 -23.02 -13.90 2.17
CA LEU A 368 -22.52 -13.59 3.51
C LEU A 368 -23.44 -14.08 4.63
N ARG A 369 -24.76 -14.02 4.42
CA ARG A 369 -25.71 -14.59 5.39
C ARG A 369 -25.58 -16.11 5.54
N GLY A 370 -25.24 -16.81 4.46
CA GLY A 370 -25.05 -18.24 4.51
C GLY A 370 -23.77 -18.67 5.19
N ILE A 371 -22.68 -17.94 4.97
CA ILE A 371 -21.37 -18.25 5.61
C ILE A 371 -21.25 -17.63 7.01
N LYS A 372 -22.13 -16.70 7.39
CA LYS A 372 -22.15 -16.03 8.70
C LYS A 372 -21.99 -16.98 9.91
N PRO A 373 -22.67 -18.14 9.99
CA PRO A 373 -22.57 -19.04 11.15
C PRO A 373 -21.13 -19.52 11.38
N TYR A 374 -20.36 -19.78 10.34
CA TYR A 374 -18.98 -20.26 10.42
C TYR A 374 -18.06 -19.18 11.02
N PHE A 375 -18.22 -17.92 10.58
CA PHE A 375 -17.48 -16.79 11.16
C PHE A 375 -17.92 -16.48 12.60
N GLU A 376 -19.20 -16.67 12.93
CA GLU A 376 -19.71 -16.51 14.30
C GLU A 376 -19.11 -17.55 15.23
N GLU A 377 -18.97 -18.79 14.78
CA GLU A 377 -18.35 -19.88 15.54
C GLU A 377 -16.84 -19.64 15.72
N HIS A 378 -16.14 -19.29 14.62
CA HIS A 378 -14.70 -19.06 14.64
C HIS A 378 -14.30 -17.92 15.59
N HIS A 379 -15.01 -16.77 15.52
CA HIS A 379 -14.68 -15.59 16.32
C HIS A 379 -15.41 -15.54 17.68
N GLY A 380 -16.35 -16.43 17.95
CA GLY A 380 -17.15 -16.42 19.20
C GLY A 380 -18.02 -15.16 19.35
N VAL A 381 -18.45 -14.56 18.23
CA VAL A 381 -19.27 -13.34 18.17
C VAL A 381 -20.55 -13.58 17.37
N LYS A 382 -21.49 -12.63 17.42
CA LYS A 382 -22.70 -12.66 16.58
C LYS A 382 -22.75 -11.43 15.70
N TYR A 383 -23.03 -11.60 14.41
CA TYR A 383 -23.23 -10.50 13.48
C TYR A 383 -24.71 -10.17 13.34
N THR A 384 -25.09 -8.88 13.40
CA THR A 384 -26.45 -8.48 13.07
C THR A 384 -26.69 -8.57 11.56
N ASN A 385 -27.95 -8.74 11.14
CA ASN A 385 -28.29 -8.77 9.72
C ASN A 385 -27.97 -7.43 9.04
N ASP A 386 -28.08 -6.33 9.76
CA ASP A 386 -27.73 -5.00 9.28
C ASP A 386 -26.20 -4.85 9.13
N ALA A 387 -25.39 -5.45 10.03
CA ALA A 387 -23.95 -5.48 9.89
C ALA A 387 -23.53 -6.21 8.61
N ILE A 388 -24.12 -7.38 8.32
CA ILE A 388 -23.87 -8.13 7.09
C ILE A 388 -24.26 -7.33 5.84
N LYS A 389 -25.43 -6.69 5.84
CA LYS A 389 -25.84 -5.84 4.72
C LYS A 389 -24.90 -4.65 4.54
N THR A 390 -24.57 -3.98 5.63
CA THR A 390 -23.66 -2.83 5.62
C THR A 390 -22.25 -3.23 5.16
N SER A 391 -21.73 -4.41 5.56
CA SER A 391 -20.40 -4.86 5.10
C SER A 391 -20.34 -4.99 3.59
N VAL A 392 -21.37 -5.55 2.95
CA VAL A 392 -21.42 -5.68 1.48
C VAL A 392 -21.56 -4.33 0.78
N GLU A 393 -22.49 -3.48 1.26
CA GLU A 393 -22.75 -2.16 0.67
C GLU A 393 -21.51 -1.25 0.76
N LEU A 394 -20.83 -1.27 1.91
CA LEU A 394 -19.64 -0.46 2.12
C LEU A 394 -18.41 -1.05 1.40
N ALA A 395 -18.25 -2.37 1.37
CA ALA A 395 -17.19 -3.01 0.60
C ALA A 395 -17.32 -2.69 -0.88
N ALA A 396 -18.52 -2.85 -1.46
CA ALA A 396 -18.78 -2.52 -2.87
C ALA A 396 -18.51 -1.04 -3.20
N ARG A 397 -18.70 -0.14 -2.23
CA ARG A 397 -18.54 1.30 -2.42
C ARG A 397 -17.11 1.80 -2.23
N TYR A 398 -16.37 1.22 -1.30
CA TYR A 398 -15.10 1.77 -0.82
C TYR A 398 -13.89 0.88 -1.02
N ILE A 399 -14.07 -0.43 -1.22
CA ILE A 399 -12.98 -1.39 -1.43
C ILE A 399 -12.97 -1.78 -2.91
N ASN A 400 -12.20 -1.08 -3.72
CA ASN A 400 -12.20 -1.27 -5.18
C ASN A 400 -11.08 -2.21 -5.68
N ASP A 401 -10.11 -2.53 -4.84
CA ASP A 401 -8.97 -3.39 -5.15
C ASP A 401 -9.36 -4.88 -5.17
N ARG A 402 -10.47 -5.24 -4.55
CA ARG A 402 -11.02 -6.60 -4.50
C ARG A 402 -12.49 -6.62 -4.88
N LYS A 403 -12.92 -7.74 -5.45
CA LYS A 403 -14.29 -7.95 -5.90
C LYS A 403 -15.16 -8.60 -4.82
N LEU A 404 -16.47 -8.39 -4.92
CA LEU A 404 -17.43 -9.15 -4.13
C LEU A 404 -17.43 -10.63 -4.56
N PRO A 405 -17.64 -11.59 -3.64
CA PRO A 405 -17.94 -11.39 -2.23
C PRO A 405 -16.71 -11.27 -1.32
N ASP A 406 -15.50 -11.52 -1.83
CA ASP A 406 -14.25 -11.61 -1.09
C ASP A 406 -13.97 -10.37 -0.24
N SER A 407 -14.11 -9.17 -0.84
CA SER A 407 -13.94 -7.90 -0.13
C SER A 407 -14.88 -7.73 1.09
N ALA A 408 -16.11 -8.23 0.99
CA ALA A 408 -17.07 -8.16 2.08
C ALA A 408 -16.85 -9.26 3.12
N ILE A 409 -16.34 -10.43 2.72
CA ILE A 409 -15.92 -11.51 3.62
C ILE A 409 -14.76 -11.00 4.49
N ASP A 410 -13.74 -10.40 3.89
CA ASP A 410 -12.63 -9.81 4.65
C ASP A 410 -13.10 -8.78 5.69
N VAL A 411 -14.10 -7.98 5.37
CA VAL A 411 -14.66 -7.00 6.32
C VAL A 411 -15.30 -7.68 7.53
N ILE A 412 -16.07 -8.75 7.35
CA ILE A 412 -16.69 -9.45 8.49
C ILE A 412 -15.67 -10.22 9.30
N ASP A 413 -14.68 -10.81 8.63
CA ASP A 413 -13.59 -11.54 9.27
C ASP A 413 -12.73 -10.60 10.13
N GLU A 414 -12.27 -9.47 9.57
CA GLU A 414 -11.52 -8.46 10.33
C GLU A 414 -12.35 -7.83 11.46
N ALA A 415 -13.66 -7.67 11.27
CA ALA A 415 -14.54 -7.17 12.32
C ALA A 415 -14.65 -8.14 13.52
N GLY A 416 -14.66 -9.46 13.24
CA GLY A 416 -14.58 -10.52 14.25
C GLY A 416 -13.22 -10.52 14.94
N ALA A 417 -12.14 -10.57 14.17
CA ALA A 417 -10.77 -10.57 14.67
C ALA A 417 -10.45 -9.34 15.55
N ALA A 418 -10.96 -8.16 15.19
CA ALA A 418 -10.76 -6.94 15.96
C ALA A 418 -11.26 -7.05 17.41
N GLN A 419 -12.28 -7.90 17.68
CA GLN A 419 -12.78 -8.11 19.05
C GLN A 419 -11.79 -8.88 19.91
N HIS A 420 -10.97 -9.77 19.31
CA HIS A 420 -9.93 -10.51 20.04
C HIS A 420 -8.80 -9.61 20.53
N LEU A 421 -8.50 -8.51 19.83
CA LEU A 421 -7.47 -7.53 20.22
C LEU A 421 -7.91 -6.67 21.42
N LEU A 422 -9.20 -6.62 21.74
CA LEU A 422 -9.71 -5.83 22.85
C LEU A 422 -9.58 -6.59 24.18
N LYS A 423 -9.28 -5.85 25.27
CA LYS A 423 -9.31 -6.42 26.64
C LYS A 423 -10.69 -7.03 26.92
N SER A 424 -10.74 -8.16 27.61
CA SER A 424 -11.98 -8.95 27.85
C SER A 424 -13.18 -8.12 28.32
N ALA A 425 -12.97 -7.09 29.14
CA ALA A 425 -14.02 -6.20 29.62
C ALA A 425 -14.61 -5.26 28.53
N LYS A 426 -13.92 -5.09 27.40
CA LYS A 426 -14.35 -4.22 26.28
C LYS A 426 -14.82 -5.02 25.05
N ARG A 427 -14.69 -6.35 25.05
CA ARG A 427 -15.14 -7.22 23.96
C ARG A 427 -16.66 -7.21 23.83
N ARG A 428 -17.14 -6.95 22.64
CA ARG A 428 -18.57 -7.04 22.33
C ARG A 428 -18.87 -8.42 21.77
N LYS A 429 -19.90 -9.06 22.29
CA LYS A 429 -20.39 -10.35 21.77
C LYS A 429 -21.22 -10.20 20.49
N THR A 430 -21.65 -8.98 20.16
CA THR A 430 -22.45 -8.71 18.98
C THR A 430 -21.82 -7.58 18.18
N ILE A 431 -21.58 -7.83 16.91
CA ILE A 431 -21.03 -6.88 15.94
C ILE A 431 -22.18 -6.24 15.18
N GLY A 432 -22.26 -4.92 15.25
CA GLY A 432 -23.25 -4.11 14.56
C GLY A 432 -22.65 -3.31 13.41
N THR A 433 -23.43 -2.38 12.87
CA THR A 433 -23.02 -1.52 11.76
C THR A 433 -21.81 -0.65 12.09
N LYS A 434 -21.70 -0.15 13.32
CA LYS A 434 -20.59 0.74 13.75
C LYS A 434 -19.22 0.04 13.73
N GLU A 435 -19.18 -1.21 14.14
CA GLU A 435 -17.95 -2.01 14.12
C GLU A 435 -17.51 -2.28 12.68
N VAL A 436 -18.46 -2.60 11.81
CA VAL A 436 -18.22 -2.78 10.36
C VAL A 436 -17.74 -1.48 9.71
N GLU A 437 -18.40 -0.35 9.99
CA GLU A 437 -18.00 0.96 9.51
C GLU A 437 -16.57 1.32 9.92
N ALA A 438 -16.18 1.02 11.17
CA ALA A 438 -14.82 1.26 11.65
C ALA A 438 -13.76 0.40 10.94
N VAL A 439 -14.09 -0.86 10.62
CA VAL A 439 -13.20 -1.76 9.88
C VAL A 439 -13.07 -1.32 8.43
N VAL A 440 -14.18 -1.02 7.76
CA VAL A 440 -14.13 -0.52 6.37
C VAL A 440 -13.34 0.78 6.30
N ALA A 441 -13.53 1.70 7.26
CA ALA A 441 -12.77 2.94 7.34
C ALA A 441 -11.25 2.67 7.39
N LYS A 442 -10.83 1.65 8.14
CA LYS A 442 -9.42 1.26 8.27
C LYS A 442 -8.89 0.60 6.99
N ILE A 443 -9.62 -0.35 6.40
CA ILE A 443 -9.23 -1.04 5.17
C ILE A 443 -9.15 -0.05 4.01
N ALA A 444 -10.18 0.76 3.81
CA ALA A 444 -10.26 1.74 2.73
C ALA A 444 -9.47 3.03 3.00
N ARG A 445 -8.80 3.13 4.16
CA ARG A 445 -8.02 4.31 4.58
C ARG A 445 -8.82 5.61 4.57
N ILE A 446 -10.07 5.54 5.02
CA ILE A 446 -10.99 6.67 5.08
C ILE A 446 -11.20 7.06 6.54
N PRO A 447 -11.37 8.35 6.87
CA PRO A 447 -11.79 8.74 8.21
C PRO A 447 -13.11 8.07 8.59
N PRO A 448 -13.25 7.50 9.81
CA PRO A 448 -14.45 6.79 10.24
C PRO A 448 -15.75 7.62 10.13
N LYS A 449 -15.63 8.95 10.22
CA LYS A 449 -16.76 9.88 10.07
C LYS A 449 -17.38 9.87 8.66
N ASN A 450 -16.61 9.52 7.64
CA ASN A 450 -17.07 9.52 6.24
C ASN A 450 -17.74 8.19 5.84
N VAL A 451 -17.64 7.17 6.67
CA VAL A 451 -18.28 5.86 6.46
C VAL A 451 -19.63 5.80 7.16
N SER A 452 -19.80 6.57 8.26
CA SER A 452 -21.04 6.64 9.00
C SER A 452 -22.09 7.53 8.32
N LYS A 453 -23.37 7.31 8.61
CA LYS A 453 -24.51 8.11 8.11
C LYS A 453 -24.46 9.62 8.49
N ASP A 454 -23.45 10.06 9.25
CA ASP A 454 -23.25 11.47 9.65
C ASP A 454 -22.63 12.36 8.53
N ASP A 455 -22.38 11.81 7.34
CA ASP A 455 -21.93 12.59 6.15
C ASP A 455 -22.88 13.78 5.86
N GLY A 456 -24.17 13.60 6.16
CA GLY A 456 -25.18 14.64 6.01
C GLY A 456 -24.96 15.89 6.89
N ALA A 457 -24.47 15.71 8.11
CA ALA A 457 -24.18 16.81 9.03
C ALA A 457 -22.93 17.61 8.58
N VAL A 458 -21.87 16.91 8.16
CA VAL A 458 -20.65 17.54 7.65
C VAL A 458 -20.96 18.35 6.39
N LEU A 459 -21.72 17.79 5.45
CA LEU A 459 -22.11 18.48 4.22
C LEU A 459 -23.08 19.66 4.46
N LYS A 460 -23.92 19.59 5.49
CA LYS A 460 -24.81 20.68 5.87
C LYS A 460 -24.02 21.91 6.34
N ASP A 461 -22.96 21.68 7.12
CA ASP A 461 -22.14 22.75 7.69
C ASP A 461 -20.89 23.08 6.84
N LEU A 462 -20.67 22.40 5.70
CA LEU A 462 -19.53 22.59 4.82
C LEU A 462 -19.28 24.05 4.44
N GLU A 463 -20.33 24.73 3.96
CA GLU A 463 -20.27 26.13 3.54
C GLU A 463 -19.87 27.05 4.70
N LYS A 464 -20.49 26.87 5.87
CA LYS A 464 -20.18 27.67 7.07
C LYS A 464 -18.74 27.43 7.54
N SER A 465 -18.29 26.18 7.48
CA SER A 465 -16.93 25.81 7.90
C SER A 465 -15.88 26.42 6.98
N LEU A 466 -16.10 26.42 5.65
CA LEU A 466 -15.21 27.05 4.70
C LEU A 466 -15.20 28.58 4.83
N LYS A 467 -16.37 29.23 4.98
CA LYS A 467 -16.48 30.68 5.15
C LYS A 467 -15.84 31.21 6.45
N ARG A 468 -15.69 30.38 7.48
CA ARG A 468 -14.95 30.72 8.71
C ARG A 468 -13.43 30.88 8.51
N VAL A 469 -12.87 30.21 7.53
CA VAL A 469 -11.41 30.12 7.35
C VAL A 469 -10.93 30.80 6.07
N VAL A 470 -11.79 30.88 5.05
CA VAL A 470 -11.50 31.55 3.78
C VAL A 470 -12.40 32.75 3.64
N PHE A 471 -11.78 33.93 3.58
CA PHE A 471 -12.48 35.22 3.56
C PHE A 471 -12.63 35.79 2.15
N GLY A 472 -13.74 36.45 1.87
CA GLY A 472 -13.98 37.21 0.65
C GLY A 472 -14.21 36.39 -0.61
N GLN A 473 -14.53 35.11 -0.47
CA GLN A 473 -14.82 34.17 -1.56
C GLN A 473 -16.17 33.47 -1.36
N ASP A 474 -17.15 34.21 -0.81
CA ASP A 474 -18.43 33.62 -0.43
C ASP A 474 -19.18 32.98 -1.62
N GLN A 475 -19.19 33.58 -2.77
CA GLN A 475 -19.84 33.06 -3.99
C GLN A 475 -19.14 31.78 -4.47
N ALA A 476 -17.80 31.76 -4.46
CA ALA A 476 -17.01 30.59 -4.86
C ALA A 476 -17.25 29.41 -3.91
N ILE A 477 -17.31 29.67 -2.59
CA ILE A 477 -17.58 28.66 -1.57
C ILE A 477 -19.00 28.11 -1.69
N GLU A 478 -19.97 28.97 -1.95
CA GLU A 478 -21.37 28.56 -2.13
C GLU A 478 -21.54 27.69 -3.37
N ALA A 479 -20.96 28.08 -4.50
CA ALA A 479 -20.96 27.29 -5.73
C ALA A 479 -20.29 25.92 -5.53
N LEU A 480 -19.11 25.89 -4.90
CA LEU A 480 -18.40 24.66 -4.58
C LEU A 480 -19.22 23.74 -3.66
N SER A 481 -19.75 24.31 -2.58
CA SER A 481 -20.54 23.54 -1.59
C SER A 481 -21.80 22.96 -2.22
N SER A 482 -22.48 23.71 -3.09
CA SER A 482 -23.66 23.24 -3.81
C SER A 482 -23.32 22.12 -4.79
N ALA A 483 -22.23 22.24 -5.53
CA ALA A 483 -21.78 21.20 -6.46
C ALA A 483 -21.37 19.91 -5.74
N ILE A 484 -20.67 19.99 -4.60
CA ILE A 484 -20.33 18.83 -3.78
C ILE A 484 -21.58 18.17 -3.19
N LYS A 485 -22.55 18.95 -2.69
CA LYS A 485 -23.82 18.42 -2.17
C LYS A 485 -24.60 17.68 -3.24
N LEU A 486 -24.67 18.22 -4.46
CA LEU A 486 -25.33 17.57 -5.60
C LEU A 486 -24.68 16.22 -5.94
N SER A 487 -23.35 16.18 -6.02
CA SER A 487 -22.59 14.97 -6.27
C SER A 487 -22.81 13.89 -5.19
N ARG A 488 -22.78 14.29 -3.92
CA ARG A 488 -22.99 13.37 -2.78
C ARG A 488 -24.42 12.91 -2.60
N ALA A 489 -25.41 13.63 -3.15
CA ALA A 489 -26.81 13.22 -3.18
C ALA A 489 -27.10 11.99 -4.07
N GLY A 490 -26.09 11.46 -4.77
CA GLY A 490 -26.23 10.28 -5.62
C GLY A 490 -26.84 10.58 -7.01
N LEU A 491 -26.91 11.85 -7.41
CA LEU A 491 -27.48 12.27 -8.68
C LEU A 491 -26.44 12.31 -9.82
N ARG A 492 -25.23 11.80 -9.58
CA ARG A 492 -24.15 11.68 -10.57
C ARG A 492 -24.05 10.27 -11.14
N GLU A 493 -23.31 10.13 -12.24
CA GLU A 493 -22.92 8.83 -12.79
C GLU A 493 -21.94 8.11 -11.84
N PRO A 494 -22.19 6.83 -11.48
CA PRO A 494 -21.36 6.13 -10.47
C PRO A 494 -19.90 5.94 -10.87
N GLU A 495 -19.63 5.96 -12.17
CA GLU A 495 -18.31 5.68 -12.74
C GLU A 495 -17.38 6.90 -12.78
N LYS A 496 -17.88 8.11 -12.56
CA LYS A 496 -17.09 9.35 -12.61
C LYS A 496 -16.55 9.77 -11.23
N PRO A 497 -15.51 10.64 -11.19
CA PRO A 497 -15.02 11.24 -9.94
C PRO A 497 -16.10 11.97 -9.15
N ILE A 498 -15.91 12.22 -7.85
CA ILE A 498 -16.88 12.95 -7.00
C ILE A 498 -17.22 14.31 -7.58
N GLY A 499 -16.25 14.99 -8.17
CA GLY A 499 -16.46 16.23 -8.87
C GLY A 499 -15.17 16.72 -9.51
N ASN A 500 -15.33 17.42 -10.65
CA ASN A 500 -14.26 17.98 -11.47
C ASN A 500 -14.43 19.49 -11.52
N TYR A 501 -13.65 20.22 -10.71
CA TYR A 501 -13.82 21.67 -10.52
C TYR A 501 -12.64 22.44 -11.06
N LEU A 502 -12.90 23.51 -11.81
CA LEU A 502 -11.90 24.47 -12.25
C LEU A 502 -12.03 25.76 -11.44
N PHE A 503 -11.01 26.09 -10.63
CA PHE A 503 -10.92 27.35 -9.90
C PHE A 503 -10.19 28.38 -10.74
N ALA A 504 -10.91 29.36 -11.25
CA ALA A 504 -10.40 30.44 -12.09
C ALA A 504 -10.32 31.76 -11.32
N GLY A 505 -9.27 32.54 -11.56
CA GLY A 505 -9.13 33.86 -10.94
C GLY A 505 -7.69 34.26 -10.69
N PRO A 506 -7.43 35.48 -10.20
CA PRO A 506 -6.10 36.03 -9.97
C PRO A 506 -5.26 35.19 -9.02
N THR A 507 -3.94 35.39 -9.05
CA THR A 507 -3.03 34.76 -8.10
C THR A 507 -3.22 35.32 -6.69
N GLY A 508 -3.09 34.50 -5.66
CA GLY A 508 -3.11 34.93 -4.25
C GLY A 508 -4.48 35.29 -3.69
N VAL A 509 -5.59 34.89 -4.35
CA VAL A 509 -6.97 35.11 -3.87
C VAL A 509 -7.53 33.99 -3.00
N GLY A 510 -6.77 32.89 -2.81
CA GLY A 510 -7.14 31.81 -1.89
C GLY A 510 -7.60 30.51 -2.56
N LYS A 511 -7.42 30.30 -3.88
CA LYS A 511 -7.81 29.07 -4.59
C LYS A 511 -7.25 27.79 -3.95
N THR A 512 -5.94 27.75 -3.74
CA THR A 512 -5.24 26.62 -3.09
C THR A 512 -5.66 26.45 -1.64
N GLU A 513 -5.94 27.54 -0.92
CA GLU A 513 -6.41 27.50 0.46
C GLU A 513 -7.80 26.88 0.60
N VAL A 514 -8.74 27.20 -0.34
CA VAL A 514 -10.07 26.56 -0.38
C VAL A 514 -9.94 25.05 -0.58
N ALA A 515 -9.07 24.59 -1.49
CA ALA A 515 -8.85 23.17 -1.71
C ALA A 515 -8.28 22.47 -0.46
N LYS A 516 -7.34 23.12 0.23
CA LYS A 516 -6.77 22.62 1.49
C LYS A 516 -7.85 22.52 2.58
N GLN A 517 -8.60 23.58 2.79
CA GLN A 517 -9.65 23.60 3.80
C GLN A 517 -10.79 22.64 3.48
N LEU A 518 -11.08 22.41 2.20
CA LEU A 518 -12.04 21.38 1.78
C LEU A 518 -11.57 19.99 2.20
N ALA A 519 -10.29 19.66 1.96
CA ALA A 519 -9.71 18.40 2.38
C ALA A 519 -9.77 18.23 3.91
N ASP A 520 -9.40 19.27 4.67
CA ASP A 520 -9.45 19.29 6.13
C ASP A 520 -10.89 19.07 6.65
N VAL A 521 -11.90 19.75 6.09
CA VAL A 521 -13.31 19.63 6.49
C VAL A 521 -13.89 18.27 6.13
N LEU A 522 -13.55 17.75 4.94
CA LEU A 522 -13.94 16.40 4.53
C LEU A 522 -13.13 15.31 5.26
N GLY A 523 -12.04 15.68 5.94
CA GLY A 523 -11.17 14.75 6.65
C GLY A 523 -10.44 13.78 5.71
N VAL A 524 -10.10 14.21 4.50
CA VAL A 524 -9.37 13.42 3.49
C VAL A 524 -8.01 14.05 3.18
N GLU A 525 -7.10 13.26 2.59
CA GLU A 525 -5.77 13.76 2.22
C GLU A 525 -5.85 14.75 1.04
N LEU A 526 -4.95 15.75 1.05
CA LEU A 526 -4.75 16.67 -0.07
C LEU A 526 -3.52 16.25 -0.88
N LEU A 527 -3.75 15.73 -2.07
CA LEU A 527 -2.68 15.47 -3.04
C LEU A 527 -2.52 16.70 -3.94
N ARG A 528 -1.34 17.32 -3.92
CA ARG A 528 -1.06 18.54 -4.70
C ARG A 528 0.04 18.31 -5.71
N PHE A 529 -0.23 18.67 -6.96
CA PHE A 529 0.74 18.69 -8.07
C PHE A 529 0.76 20.08 -8.70
N ASP A 530 1.95 20.66 -8.81
CA ASP A 530 2.18 21.93 -9.49
C ASP A 530 2.47 21.66 -10.96
N MET A 531 1.58 22.10 -11.85
CA MET A 531 1.70 21.82 -13.28
C MET A 531 2.86 22.56 -13.95
N SER A 532 3.47 23.52 -13.29
CA SER A 532 4.72 24.14 -13.75
C SER A 532 5.90 23.16 -13.81
N GLU A 533 5.86 22.06 -13.04
CA GLU A 533 6.84 20.98 -13.08
C GLU A 533 6.61 20.01 -14.25
N TYR A 534 5.43 20.06 -14.89
CA TYR A 534 4.98 19.14 -15.94
C TYR A 534 4.74 19.84 -17.28
N MET A 535 5.54 20.86 -17.58
CA MET A 535 5.48 21.59 -18.85
C MET A 535 6.08 20.80 -20.03
N GLU A 536 7.00 19.88 -19.74
CA GLU A 536 7.70 19.11 -20.76
C GLU A 536 7.18 17.66 -20.83
N LYS A 537 7.17 17.09 -22.05
CA LYS A 537 6.63 15.75 -22.32
C LYS A 537 7.23 14.65 -21.44
N HIS A 538 8.54 14.70 -21.20
CA HIS A 538 9.20 13.69 -20.35
C HIS A 538 8.80 13.84 -18.87
N ALA A 539 8.43 15.02 -18.40
CA ALA A 539 7.95 15.21 -17.05
C ALA A 539 6.55 14.59 -16.84
N VAL A 540 5.71 14.54 -17.89
CA VAL A 540 4.38 13.90 -17.83
C VAL A 540 4.50 12.41 -17.54
N SER A 541 5.52 11.73 -18.06
CA SER A 541 5.77 10.31 -17.76
C SER A 541 6.00 10.05 -16.26
N ARG A 542 6.41 11.03 -15.47
CA ARG A 542 6.53 10.90 -14.02
C ARG A 542 5.18 10.85 -13.31
N LEU A 543 4.11 11.36 -13.94
CA LEU A 543 2.75 11.31 -13.38
C LEU A 543 2.13 9.91 -13.50
N ILE A 544 2.35 9.24 -14.64
CA ILE A 544 1.69 7.98 -15.01
C ILE A 544 2.66 6.79 -15.18
N GLY A 545 3.92 6.98 -14.81
CA GLY A 545 5.00 5.99 -15.02
C GLY A 545 5.68 6.12 -16.38
N ALA A 546 6.90 5.59 -16.49
CA ALA A 546 7.65 5.57 -17.74
C ALA A 546 7.23 4.37 -18.61
N PRO A 547 7.16 4.51 -19.95
CA PRO A 547 6.91 3.37 -20.83
C PRO A 547 7.99 2.30 -20.75
N PRO A 548 7.68 1.02 -21.05
CA PRO A 548 8.65 -0.04 -21.09
C PRO A 548 9.86 0.30 -21.97
N GLY A 549 11.07 0.08 -21.44
CA GLY A 549 12.32 0.38 -22.11
C GLY A 549 12.95 1.74 -21.82
N TYR A 550 12.31 2.59 -21.03
CA TYR A 550 12.90 3.84 -20.53
C TYR A 550 13.46 3.69 -19.12
N VAL A 551 14.43 4.51 -18.76
CA VAL A 551 15.02 4.55 -17.41
C VAL A 551 13.91 4.95 -16.41
N GLY A 552 13.72 4.14 -15.34
CA GLY A 552 12.68 4.36 -14.35
C GLY A 552 11.34 3.66 -14.65
N PHE A 553 11.29 2.73 -15.62
CA PHE A 553 10.11 1.91 -15.92
C PHE A 553 9.54 1.16 -14.70
N ASP A 554 10.41 0.69 -13.78
CA ASP A 554 9.97 0.01 -12.55
C ASP A 554 9.38 0.95 -11.49
N GLN A 555 9.46 2.27 -11.70
CA GLN A 555 8.86 3.26 -10.82
C GLN A 555 7.43 3.57 -11.28
N GLY A 556 6.46 3.45 -10.37
CA GLY A 556 5.07 3.83 -10.62
C GLY A 556 4.94 5.33 -10.92
N GLY A 557 3.78 5.74 -11.43
CA GLY A 557 3.50 7.16 -11.65
C GLY A 557 3.15 7.88 -10.35
N LEU A 558 3.70 9.06 -10.12
CA LEU A 558 3.45 9.83 -8.90
C LEU A 558 1.96 10.12 -8.65
N LEU A 559 1.19 10.37 -9.71
CA LEU A 559 -0.25 10.61 -9.64
C LEU A 559 -1.02 9.33 -9.34
N THR A 560 -0.70 8.26 -10.06
CA THR A 560 -1.35 6.95 -9.90
C THR A 560 -1.04 6.33 -8.54
N ASP A 561 0.22 6.38 -8.10
CA ASP A 561 0.62 5.86 -6.79
C ASP A 561 0.04 6.69 -5.64
N GLY A 562 0.00 8.03 -5.78
CA GLY A 562 -0.58 8.91 -4.78
C GLY A 562 -2.08 8.64 -4.57
N VAL A 563 -2.85 8.47 -5.67
CA VAL A 563 -4.27 8.16 -5.59
C VAL A 563 -4.53 6.73 -5.11
N ASP A 564 -3.69 5.78 -5.49
CA ASP A 564 -3.80 4.41 -4.99
C ASP A 564 -3.54 4.30 -3.49
N GLN A 565 -2.58 5.07 -2.96
CA GLN A 565 -2.32 5.16 -1.52
C GLN A 565 -3.44 5.88 -0.77
N HIS A 566 -4.08 6.87 -1.40
CA HIS A 566 -5.16 7.68 -0.84
C HIS A 566 -6.37 7.72 -1.79
N PRO A 567 -7.15 6.62 -1.90
CA PRO A 567 -8.27 6.52 -2.85
C PRO A 567 -9.37 7.56 -2.62
N HIS A 568 -9.45 8.10 -1.40
CA HIS A 568 -10.34 9.18 -1.01
C HIS A 568 -9.51 10.43 -0.71
N CYS A 569 -9.35 11.30 -1.68
CA CYS A 569 -8.54 12.50 -1.55
C CYS A 569 -9.15 13.69 -2.30
N VAL A 570 -8.67 14.87 -1.95
CA VAL A 570 -8.79 16.05 -2.80
C VAL A 570 -7.52 16.12 -3.64
N LEU A 571 -7.66 15.96 -4.94
CA LEU A 571 -6.56 16.07 -5.89
C LEU A 571 -6.53 17.50 -6.45
N LEU A 572 -5.49 18.23 -6.10
CA LEU A 572 -5.27 19.60 -6.54
C LEU A 572 -4.18 19.67 -7.62
N LEU A 573 -4.55 20.06 -8.82
CA LEU A 573 -3.64 20.36 -9.90
C LEU A 573 -3.53 21.89 -10.04
N ASP A 574 -2.40 22.44 -9.62
CA ASP A 574 -2.19 23.89 -9.53
C ASP A 574 -1.59 24.41 -10.85
N GLU A 575 -2.04 25.60 -11.31
CA GLU A 575 -1.55 26.29 -12.51
C GLU A 575 -1.69 25.47 -13.82
N MET A 576 -2.88 24.95 -14.09
CA MET A 576 -3.19 24.10 -15.26
C MET A 576 -2.80 24.69 -16.61
N GLU A 577 -2.85 26.00 -16.78
CA GLU A 577 -2.44 26.67 -18.02
C GLU A 577 -0.97 26.45 -18.40
N LYS A 578 -0.15 25.96 -17.47
CA LYS A 578 1.27 25.63 -17.71
C LYS A 578 1.51 24.17 -18.08
N ALA A 579 0.51 23.31 -17.91
CA ALA A 579 0.62 21.89 -18.15
C ALA A 579 0.89 21.57 -19.63
N HIS A 580 1.67 20.52 -19.88
CA HIS A 580 1.82 19.95 -21.22
C HIS A 580 0.46 19.44 -21.74
N PRO A 581 0.16 19.51 -23.04
CA PRO A 581 -1.10 19.02 -23.63
C PRO A 581 -1.44 17.56 -23.28
N ASP A 582 -0.46 16.70 -23.12
CA ASP A 582 -0.69 15.29 -22.75
C ASP A 582 -1.32 15.14 -21.35
N VAL A 583 -1.11 16.08 -20.43
CA VAL A 583 -1.78 16.10 -19.11
C VAL A 583 -3.29 16.24 -19.28
N TYR A 584 -3.74 17.09 -20.21
CA TYR A 584 -5.17 17.23 -20.48
C TYR A 584 -5.78 15.93 -20.98
N ASN A 585 -5.08 15.18 -21.85
CA ASN A 585 -5.55 13.90 -22.35
C ASN A 585 -5.72 12.86 -21.22
N ILE A 586 -4.78 12.84 -20.25
CA ILE A 586 -4.86 12.00 -19.07
C ILE A 586 -6.08 12.37 -18.23
N LEU A 587 -6.29 13.68 -18.01
CA LEU A 587 -7.42 14.15 -17.21
C LEU A 587 -8.78 13.92 -17.90
N LEU A 588 -8.85 13.98 -19.23
CA LEU A 588 -10.06 13.60 -19.96
C LEU A 588 -10.45 12.16 -19.68
N GLN A 589 -9.48 11.22 -19.67
CA GLN A 589 -9.73 9.82 -19.32
C GLN A 589 -10.22 9.69 -17.87
N VAL A 590 -9.60 10.39 -16.93
CA VAL A 590 -10.01 10.39 -15.52
C VAL A 590 -11.44 10.91 -15.35
N MET A 591 -11.78 12.05 -15.99
CA MET A 591 -13.10 12.68 -15.88
C MET A 591 -14.22 11.88 -16.53
N ASP A 592 -13.92 11.14 -17.61
CA ASP A 592 -14.93 10.32 -18.32
C ASP A 592 -15.15 8.97 -17.66
N ASN A 593 -14.07 8.25 -17.35
CA ASN A 593 -14.13 6.86 -16.92
C ASN A 593 -13.95 6.69 -15.40
N GLY A 594 -13.49 7.74 -14.69
CA GLY A 594 -13.12 7.65 -13.27
C GLY A 594 -11.98 6.67 -12.99
N GLU A 595 -11.22 6.32 -14.01
CA GLU A 595 -10.09 5.38 -13.92
C GLU A 595 -8.95 5.84 -14.82
N LEU A 596 -7.73 5.55 -14.40
CA LEU A 596 -6.52 5.81 -15.17
C LEU A 596 -5.65 4.57 -15.19
N THR A 597 -5.27 4.14 -16.39
CA THR A 597 -4.33 3.02 -16.56
C THR A 597 -2.93 3.58 -16.73
N ASP A 598 -2.00 3.18 -15.87
CA ASP A 598 -0.59 3.53 -15.97
C ASP A 598 0.10 2.80 -17.14
N HIS A 599 1.36 3.15 -17.41
CA HIS A 599 2.13 2.49 -18.46
C HIS A 599 2.49 1.03 -18.14
N ASN A 600 2.36 0.60 -16.88
CA ASN A 600 2.56 -0.78 -16.45
C ASN A 600 1.28 -1.63 -16.62
N GLY A 601 0.19 -1.02 -17.08
CA GLY A 601 -1.10 -1.67 -17.27
C GLY A 601 -1.91 -1.80 -15.97
N ARG A 602 -1.51 -1.10 -14.89
CA ARG A 602 -2.27 -1.03 -13.64
C ARG A 602 -3.34 0.05 -13.77
N THR A 603 -4.58 -0.29 -13.48
CA THR A 603 -5.70 0.64 -13.48
C THR A 603 -5.96 1.14 -12.06
N VAL A 604 -5.94 2.45 -11.88
CA VAL A 604 -6.19 3.15 -10.61
C VAL A 604 -7.53 3.87 -10.69
N SER A 605 -8.36 3.70 -9.67
CA SER A 605 -9.70 4.31 -9.60
C SER A 605 -9.67 5.71 -8.99
N PHE A 606 -10.28 6.67 -9.70
CA PHE A 606 -10.48 8.06 -9.26
C PHE A 606 -11.93 8.35 -8.85
N ARG A 607 -12.79 7.35 -8.76
CA ARG A 607 -14.24 7.50 -8.48
C ARG A 607 -14.54 8.22 -7.17
N ASN A 608 -13.65 8.11 -6.20
CA ASN A 608 -13.79 8.72 -4.89
C ASN A 608 -12.91 9.98 -4.69
N VAL A 609 -12.36 10.51 -5.77
CA VAL A 609 -11.50 11.70 -5.79
C VAL A 609 -12.33 12.95 -6.06
N VAL A 610 -12.03 14.04 -5.36
CA VAL A 610 -12.48 15.39 -5.70
C VAL A 610 -11.35 16.05 -6.49
N LEU A 611 -11.52 16.18 -7.80
CA LEU A 611 -10.54 16.81 -8.69
C LEU A 611 -10.73 18.32 -8.71
N ILE A 612 -9.72 19.05 -8.27
CA ILE A 612 -9.67 20.52 -8.29
C ILE A 612 -8.48 20.94 -9.15
N MET A 613 -8.76 21.75 -10.13
CA MET A 613 -7.77 22.36 -11.01
C MET A 613 -7.77 23.86 -10.79
N THR A 614 -6.60 24.50 -10.70
CA THR A 614 -6.54 25.96 -10.61
C THR A 614 -5.99 26.56 -11.89
N SER A 615 -6.48 27.74 -12.24
CA SER A 615 -5.96 28.52 -13.36
C SER A 615 -5.93 30.00 -13.03
N ASN A 616 -4.92 30.67 -13.57
CA ASN A 616 -4.79 32.13 -13.57
C ASN A 616 -5.21 32.73 -14.91
N ALA A 617 -5.77 31.92 -15.82
CA ALA A 617 -6.30 32.41 -17.10
C ALA A 617 -7.38 33.48 -16.86
N GLY A 618 -7.29 34.58 -17.57
CA GLY A 618 -8.16 35.75 -17.41
C GLY A 618 -7.59 36.87 -16.52
N ALA A 619 -6.74 36.54 -15.53
CA ALA A 619 -6.17 37.54 -14.62
C ALA A 619 -5.27 38.57 -15.33
N SER A 620 -4.54 38.16 -16.38
CA SER A 620 -3.68 39.05 -17.19
C SER A 620 -4.47 39.98 -18.13
N GLU A 621 -5.66 39.59 -18.56
CA GLU A 621 -6.53 40.41 -19.40
C GLU A 621 -7.31 41.43 -18.56
N LEU A 622 -7.75 41.04 -17.36
CA LEU A 622 -8.33 41.95 -16.36
C LEU A 622 -7.34 43.07 -15.97
N ALA A 623 -6.04 42.75 -15.86
CA ALA A 623 -5.01 43.75 -15.59
C ALA A 623 -4.73 44.69 -16.78
N LYS A 624 -4.94 44.25 -18.02
CA LYS A 624 -4.78 45.07 -19.24
C LYS A 624 -5.97 45.98 -19.53
N ALA A 625 -7.17 45.59 -19.10
CA ALA A 625 -8.40 46.39 -19.31
C ALA A 625 -8.48 47.63 -18.41
N ALA A 626 -7.60 47.79 -17.42
CA ALA A 626 -7.53 48.97 -16.55
C ALA A 626 -6.88 50.21 -17.20
N ILE A 627 -6.41 50.13 -18.46
CA ILE A 627 -5.85 51.26 -19.22
C ILE A 627 -6.86 51.73 -20.25
N GLY A 628 -7.99 52.27 -19.80
CA GLY A 628 -8.99 52.89 -20.70
C GLY A 628 -10.22 53.36 -19.94
N PHE A 629 -10.58 54.60 -20.12
CA PHE A 629 -11.72 55.27 -19.48
C PHE A 629 -13.03 54.50 -19.61
N GLY A 630 -13.63 54.12 -18.49
CA GLY A 630 -15.06 53.87 -18.36
C GLY A 630 -15.60 52.62 -19.08
N ARG A 631 -15.32 51.42 -18.58
CA ARG A 631 -16.16 50.26 -18.88
C ARG A 631 -16.50 49.55 -17.57
N ASP A 632 -17.78 49.46 -17.28
CA ASP A 632 -18.33 48.56 -16.27
C ASP A 632 -17.86 47.13 -16.55
N ARG A 633 -17.48 46.41 -15.49
CA ARG A 633 -17.15 44.98 -15.55
C ARG A 633 -18.28 44.26 -16.28
N ARG A 634 -18.02 43.73 -17.48
CA ARG A 634 -18.95 42.82 -18.12
C ARG A 634 -18.78 41.44 -17.48
N GLU A 635 -19.85 40.95 -16.84
CA GLU A 635 -19.99 39.54 -16.51
C GLU A 635 -19.77 38.73 -17.78
N GLY A 636 -18.69 37.92 -17.84
CA GLY A 636 -18.36 37.07 -19.00
C GLY A 636 -16.93 37.20 -19.55
N GLU A 637 -16.12 38.18 -19.12
CA GLU A 637 -14.73 38.30 -19.60
C GLU A 637 -13.85 37.17 -19.09
N ASP A 638 -14.11 36.66 -17.86
CA ASP A 638 -13.43 35.51 -17.30
C ASP A 638 -13.74 34.22 -18.10
N THR A 639 -14.98 34.08 -18.57
CA THR A 639 -15.43 32.97 -19.39
C THR A 639 -14.71 32.91 -20.73
N ALA A 640 -14.53 34.08 -21.38
CA ALA A 640 -13.86 34.19 -22.67
C ALA A 640 -12.36 33.82 -22.58
N ALA A 641 -11.68 34.14 -21.48
CA ALA A 641 -10.29 33.75 -21.26
C ALA A 641 -10.14 32.24 -21.01
N ILE A 642 -11.04 31.64 -20.24
CA ILE A 642 -11.11 30.18 -20.03
C ILE A 642 -11.38 29.46 -21.35
N GLU A 643 -12.26 30.02 -22.20
CA GLU A 643 -12.59 29.46 -23.52
C GLU A 643 -11.41 29.45 -24.50
N ARG A 644 -10.50 30.40 -24.37
CA ARG A 644 -9.28 30.44 -25.19
C ARG A 644 -8.19 29.46 -24.67
N THR A 645 -8.15 29.25 -23.36
CA THR A 645 -7.10 28.45 -22.73
C THR A 645 -7.42 26.96 -22.75
N PHE A 646 -8.69 26.61 -22.53
CA PHE A 646 -9.15 25.24 -22.41
C PHE A 646 -10.04 24.83 -23.57
N THR A 647 -9.79 23.68 -24.17
CA THR A 647 -10.58 23.14 -25.28
C THR A 647 -12.05 22.95 -24.87
N PRO A 648 -13.01 23.08 -25.82
CA PRO A 648 -14.42 22.80 -25.53
C PRO A 648 -14.65 21.42 -24.96
N GLU A 649 -13.88 20.42 -25.43
CA GLU A 649 -13.95 19.05 -24.95
C GLU A 649 -13.61 18.93 -23.47
N PHE A 650 -12.56 19.61 -23.01
CA PHE A 650 -12.15 19.64 -21.61
C PHE A 650 -13.20 20.36 -20.74
N ARG A 651 -13.69 21.51 -21.20
CA ARG A 651 -14.67 22.32 -20.45
C ARG A 651 -16.00 21.58 -20.22
N ASN A 652 -16.46 20.81 -21.20
CA ASN A 652 -17.71 20.04 -21.11
C ASN A 652 -17.66 18.88 -20.09
N ARG A 653 -16.48 18.54 -19.60
CA ARG A 653 -16.30 17.49 -18.58
C ARG A 653 -16.14 18.04 -17.16
N LEU A 654 -16.13 19.37 -17.03
CA LEU A 654 -16.11 20.03 -15.73
C LEU A 654 -17.52 20.08 -15.16
N ASP A 655 -17.66 19.70 -13.88
CA ASP A 655 -18.93 19.84 -13.16
C ASP A 655 -19.24 21.29 -12.83
N ALA A 656 -18.21 22.11 -12.53
CA ALA A 656 -18.35 23.54 -12.36
C ALA A 656 -17.04 24.29 -12.60
N VAL A 657 -17.17 25.49 -13.16
CA VAL A 657 -16.10 26.50 -13.18
C VAL A 657 -16.42 27.52 -12.08
N ILE A 658 -15.52 27.65 -11.12
CA ILE A 658 -15.71 28.47 -9.92
C ILE A 658 -14.77 29.67 -10.00
N SER A 659 -15.37 30.87 -10.18
CA SER A 659 -14.63 32.12 -10.29
C SER A 659 -14.30 32.73 -8.93
N PHE A 660 -13.03 33.05 -8.73
CA PHE A 660 -12.51 33.70 -7.52
C PHE A 660 -12.31 35.19 -7.79
N ALA A 661 -12.94 36.04 -6.99
CA ALA A 661 -12.83 37.47 -7.08
C ALA A 661 -11.51 38.00 -6.48
N PRO A 662 -10.99 39.15 -6.95
CA PRO A 662 -9.91 39.87 -6.27
C PRO A 662 -10.30 40.23 -4.84
N LEU A 663 -9.33 40.19 -3.93
CA LEU A 663 -9.58 40.51 -2.51
C LEU A 663 -9.75 42.00 -2.29
N GLY A 664 -10.86 42.42 -1.66
CA GLY A 664 -11.08 43.78 -1.24
C GLY A 664 -10.24 44.15 0.01
N LYS A 665 -10.02 45.43 0.25
CA LYS A 665 -9.21 45.92 1.38
C LYS A 665 -9.69 45.39 2.75
N ASN A 666 -11.00 45.33 2.97
CA ASN A 666 -11.57 44.82 4.22
C ASN A 666 -11.24 43.34 4.44
N VAL A 667 -11.20 42.55 3.36
CA VAL A 667 -10.86 41.12 3.40
C VAL A 667 -9.38 40.92 3.74
N ILE A 668 -8.50 41.81 3.27
CA ILE A 668 -7.06 41.75 3.55
C ILE A 668 -6.79 41.89 5.03
N SER A 669 -7.52 42.77 5.74
CA SER A 669 -7.41 42.88 7.19
C SER A 669 -7.75 41.55 7.92
N GLN A 670 -8.81 40.87 7.49
CA GLN A 670 -9.20 39.56 8.02
C GLN A 670 -8.14 38.48 7.74
N VAL A 671 -7.51 38.53 6.56
CA VAL A 671 -6.39 37.63 6.22
C VAL A 671 -5.19 37.90 7.08
N VAL A 672 -4.85 39.17 7.38
CA VAL A 672 -3.80 39.53 8.33
C VAL A 672 -4.10 38.98 9.71
N GLU A 673 -5.32 39.17 10.23
CA GLU A 673 -5.76 38.64 11.52
C GLU A 673 -5.61 37.11 11.58
N LYS A 674 -5.98 36.40 10.52
CA LYS A 674 -5.78 34.94 10.42
C LYS A 674 -4.31 34.53 10.58
N PHE A 675 -3.40 35.18 9.85
CA PHE A 675 -1.97 34.90 9.96
C PHE A 675 -1.42 35.23 11.34
N VAL A 676 -1.92 36.29 11.97
CA VAL A 676 -1.55 36.69 13.34
C VAL A 676 -2.04 35.66 14.35
N LEU A 677 -3.28 35.19 14.26
CA LEU A 677 -3.80 34.11 15.11
C LEU A 677 -3.01 32.83 14.99
N GLN A 678 -2.58 32.48 13.75
CA GLN A 678 -1.70 31.33 13.56
C GLN A 678 -0.32 31.52 14.20
N LEU A 679 0.23 32.73 14.16
CA LEU A 679 1.48 33.07 14.84
C LEU A 679 1.31 33.04 16.36
N GLU A 680 0.21 33.58 16.87
CA GLU A 680 -0.12 33.56 18.30
C GLU A 680 -0.21 32.13 18.83
N ALA A 681 -0.89 31.23 18.12
CA ALA A 681 -0.96 29.82 18.46
C ALA A 681 0.45 29.17 18.56
N GLN A 682 1.36 29.50 17.62
CA GLN A 682 2.75 29.03 17.67
C GLN A 682 3.56 29.60 18.85
N LEU A 683 3.26 30.82 19.27
CA LEU A 683 3.92 31.49 20.37
C LEU A 683 3.38 31.04 21.76
N MET A 684 2.11 30.61 21.83
CA MET A 684 1.52 30.11 23.08
C MET A 684 2.27 28.87 23.61
N ASP A 685 2.77 27.99 22.75
CA ASP A 685 3.59 26.83 23.14
C ASP A 685 4.90 27.25 23.86
N ARG A 686 5.34 28.53 23.70
CA ARG A 686 6.52 29.11 24.33
C ARG A 686 6.18 30.10 25.45
N ASN A 687 4.90 30.13 25.88
CA ASN A 687 4.41 31.08 26.91
C ASN A 687 4.61 32.58 26.51
N VAL A 688 4.45 32.88 25.22
CA VAL A 688 4.55 34.26 24.72
C VAL A 688 3.16 34.69 24.23
N THR A 689 2.67 35.81 24.79
CA THR A 689 1.41 36.43 24.34
C THR A 689 1.74 37.47 23.26
N PHE A 690 0.91 37.50 22.20
CA PHE A 690 1.10 38.38 21.06
C PHE A 690 -0.10 39.35 20.94
N GLU A 691 0.16 40.63 20.89
CA GLU A 691 -0.84 41.69 20.75
C GLU A 691 -0.53 42.52 19.49
N LEU A 692 -1.49 42.60 18.55
CA LEU A 692 -1.37 43.44 17.37
C LEU A 692 -2.35 44.63 17.43
N THR A 693 -1.82 45.83 17.25
CA THR A 693 -2.69 47.01 17.14
C THR A 693 -3.38 47.10 15.80
N PRO A 694 -4.62 47.68 15.69
CA PRO A 694 -5.32 47.86 14.42
C PRO A 694 -4.50 48.59 13.37
N ALA A 695 -3.73 49.61 13.77
CA ALA A 695 -2.85 50.35 12.86
C ALA A 695 -1.72 49.45 12.30
N ALA A 696 -1.17 48.53 13.09
CA ALA A 696 -0.16 47.58 12.62
C ALA A 696 -0.76 46.53 11.68
N ALA A 697 -2.00 46.09 11.92
CA ALA A 697 -2.73 45.21 11.01
C ALA A 697 -2.98 45.88 9.64
N GLU A 698 -3.36 47.13 9.65
CA GLU A 698 -3.56 47.90 8.42
C GLU A 698 -2.24 48.14 7.66
N TRP A 699 -1.16 48.45 8.39
CA TRP A 699 0.19 48.58 7.82
C TRP A 699 0.64 47.28 7.13
N LEU A 700 0.49 46.14 7.80
CA LEU A 700 0.80 44.84 7.24
C LEU A 700 -0.03 44.51 6.02
N GLY A 701 -1.32 44.84 6.05
CA GLY A 701 -2.24 44.66 4.93
C GLY A 701 -1.81 45.49 3.71
N ASN A 702 -1.50 46.77 3.91
CA ASN A 702 -1.07 47.64 2.83
C ASN A 702 0.31 47.25 2.26
N LYS A 703 1.24 46.79 3.09
CA LYS A 703 2.57 46.36 2.66
C LYS A 703 2.58 44.96 2.03
N GLY A 704 1.68 44.10 2.50
CA GLY A 704 1.59 42.68 2.08
C GLY A 704 0.61 42.42 0.93
N TYR A 705 -0.06 43.42 0.42
CA TYR A 705 -0.97 43.31 -0.72
C TYR A 705 -0.35 43.90 -2.00
N ASP A 706 -0.47 43.16 -3.08
CA ASP A 706 -0.07 43.58 -4.41
C ASP A 706 -1.23 43.29 -5.40
N ASP A 707 -1.60 44.24 -6.22
CA ASP A 707 -2.74 44.13 -7.17
C ASP A 707 -2.59 42.95 -8.14
N LYS A 708 -1.34 42.51 -8.42
CA LYS A 708 -1.04 41.42 -9.34
C LYS A 708 -0.87 40.06 -8.61
N MET A 709 -0.38 40.10 -7.37
CA MET A 709 -0.04 38.90 -6.58
C MET A 709 -1.04 38.64 -5.44
N GLY A 710 -2.03 39.49 -5.25
CA GLY A 710 -3.01 39.37 -4.17
C GLY A 710 -2.38 39.40 -2.78
N ALA A 711 -2.84 38.56 -1.89
CA ALA A 711 -2.32 38.42 -0.52
C ALA A 711 -1.07 37.50 -0.43
N ARG A 712 -0.52 37.00 -1.53
CA ARG A 712 0.66 36.09 -1.52
C ARG A 712 1.89 36.69 -0.86
N PRO A 713 2.21 38.01 -1.02
CA PRO A 713 3.34 38.62 -0.34
C PRO A 713 3.17 38.76 1.17
N LEU A 714 1.94 38.74 1.70
CA LEU A 714 1.64 38.99 3.12
C LEU A 714 2.37 38.03 4.07
N ALA A 715 2.42 36.74 3.73
CA ALA A 715 3.16 35.75 4.52
C ALA A 715 4.66 36.11 4.61
N ARG A 716 5.25 36.60 3.51
CA ARG A 716 6.65 37.04 3.46
C ARG A 716 6.87 38.30 4.30
N VAL A 717 5.94 39.26 4.22
CA VAL A 717 5.99 40.49 5.03
C VAL A 717 5.94 40.15 6.53
N ILE A 718 5.03 39.28 6.94
CA ILE A 718 4.95 38.81 8.35
C ILE A 718 6.23 38.08 8.75
N GLN A 719 6.79 37.26 7.86
CA GLN A 719 8.05 36.57 8.12
C GLN A 719 9.22 37.53 8.33
N GLU A 720 9.33 38.55 7.49
CA GLU A 720 10.44 39.48 7.49
C GLU A 720 10.34 40.49 8.66
N TYR A 721 9.17 41.07 8.88
CA TYR A 721 9.00 42.18 9.84
C TYR A 721 8.59 41.71 11.24
N ILE A 722 8.05 40.48 11.39
CA ILE A 722 7.62 39.98 12.69
C ILE A 722 8.41 38.72 13.10
N LYS A 723 8.32 37.64 12.29
CA LYS A 723 8.91 36.35 12.72
C LYS A 723 10.43 36.38 12.84
N LYS A 724 11.13 37.04 11.93
CA LYS A 724 12.59 37.10 11.92
C LYS A 724 13.14 37.86 13.12
N PRO A 725 12.66 39.07 13.49
CA PRO A 725 13.07 39.75 14.71
C PRO A 725 12.69 38.97 15.98
N LEU A 726 11.51 38.32 16.02
CA LEU A 726 11.08 37.54 17.15
C LEU A 726 11.92 36.28 17.37
N ALA A 727 12.45 35.68 16.32
CA ALA A 727 13.21 34.42 16.42
C ALA A 727 14.49 34.61 17.29
N GLU A 728 15.22 35.71 17.12
CA GLU A 728 16.41 36.01 17.91
C GLU A 728 16.05 36.22 19.38
N GLU A 729 14.96 36.97 19.63
CA GLU A 729 14.50 37.28 21.00
C GLU A 729 13.90 36.03 21.71
N LEU A 730 13.30 35.12 20.99
CA LEU A 730 12.79 33.85 21.50
C LEU A 730 13.90 32.84 21.81
N LEU A 731 15.00 32.89 21.07
CA LEU A 731 16.13 31.97 21.28
C LEU A 731 17.15 32.48 22.31
N PHE A 732 17.49 33.78 22.24
CA PHE A 732 18.61 34.33 22.97
C PHE A 732 18.27 35.59 23.76
N GLY A 733 17.08 36.17 23.52
CA GLY A 733 16.72 37.47 24.07
C GLY A 733 15.71 37.43 25.23
N LYS A 734 14.92 38.50 25.34
CA LYS A 734 13.99 38.75 26.45
C LYS A 734 12.83 37.75 26.53
N LEU A 735 12.49 37.10 25.42
CA LEU A 735 11.37 36.17 25.32
C LEU A 735 11.75 34.69 25.50
N ALA A 736 13.02 34.40 25.81
CA ALA A 736 13.50 33.01 25.98
C ALA A 736 12.80 32.26 27.14
N LYS A 737 12.19 32.98 28.11
CA LYS A 737 11.43 32.42 29.24
C LYS A 737 9.94 32.79 29.20
N GLY A 738 9.43 33.19 28.02
CA GLY A 738 8.10 33.75 27.86
C GLY A 738 8.04 35.26 27.98
N GLY A 739 6.89 35.87 27.71
CA GLY A 739 6.69 37.32 27.80
C GLY A 739 5.52 37.82 26.94
N VAL A 740 5.46 39.11 26.69
CA VAL A 740 4.43 39.76 25.89
C VAL A 740 5.09 40.52 24.73
N VAL A 741 4.56 40.30 23.51
CA VAL A 741 4.96 41.00 22.29
C VAL A 741 3.83 41.94 21.88
N LYS A 742 4.10 43.25 21.84
CA LYS A 742 3.15 44.26 21.34
C LYS A 742 3.66 44.85 20.05
N VAL A 743 2.87 44.69 18.99
CA VAL A 743 3.20 45.21 17.66
C VAL A 743 2.35 46.43 17.37
N GLY A 744 2.99 47.57 17.21
CA GLY A 744 2.38 48.84 16.87
C GLY A 744 3.04 49.50 15.63
N VAL A 745 2.62 50.70 15.30
CA VAL A 745 3.25 51.54 14.26
C VAL A 745 3.81 52.79 14.90
N LYS A 746 5.08 53.10 14.64
CA LYS A 746 5.74 54.32 15.04
C LYS A 746 6.51 54.89 13.86
N ASP A 747 6.34 56.18 13.59
CA ASP A 747 7.00 56.91 12.49
C ASP A 747 6.82 56.26 11.10
N GLY A 748 5.67 55.56 10.89
CA GLY A 748 5.36 54.86 9.64
C GLY A 748 5.96 53.46 9.46
N GLU A 749 6.69 52.96 10.47
CA GLU A 749 7.26 51.63 10.50
C GLU A 749 6.69 50.78 11.63
N LEU A 750 6.82 49.44 11.54
CA LEU A 750 6.41 48.54 12.62
C LEU A 750 7.35 48.66 13.82
N ASP A 751 6.75 48.87 14.99
CA ASP A 751 7.44 48.93 16.27
C ASP A 751 7.10 47.69 17.11
N LEU A 752 8.11 46.83 17.37
CA LEU A 752 7.94 45.63 18.19
C LEU A 752 8.43 45.95 19.63
N ARG A 753 7.49 45.98 20.57
CA ARG A 753 7.79 46.14 21.99
C ARG A 753 7.75 44.78 22.67
N LEU A 754 8.89 44.43 23.29
CA LEU A 754 9.12 43.14 23.91
C LEU A 754 9.20 43.31 25.43
N GLU A 755 8.27 42.74 26.15
CA GLU A 755 8.22 42.71 27.60
C GLU A 755 8.55 41.29 28.07
N GLY A 756 9.64 41.11 28.81
CA GLY A 756 9.99 39.81 29.41
C GLY A 756 8.97 39.38 30.48
N PRO A 757 9.08 38.16 31.04
CA PRO A 757 8.11 37.62 31.98
C PRO A 757 7.95 38.52 33.19
N GLY A 758 6.92 39.35 33.20
CA GLY A 758 6.50 40.15 34.34
C GLY A 758 5.84 39.25 35.39
N LYS A 759 5.99 39.63 36.70
CA LYS A 759 5.19 39.01 37.77
C LYS A 759 3.71 39.05 37.36
N PRO A 760 2.93 37.99 37.58
CA PRO A 760 1.52 37.95 37.18
C PRO A 760 0.76 39.05 37.93
N GLN A 761 0.41 40.11 37.24
CA GLN A 761 -0.64 41.03 37.69
C GLN A 761 -1.98 40.41 37.29
N LEU A 762 -2.69 39.91 38.29
CA LEU A 762 -4.11 39.58 38.21
C LEU A 762 -4.89 40.89 37.95
N SER A 763 -4.99 41.31 36.70
CA SER A 763 -5.96 42.32 36.30
C SER A 763 -7.31 41.64 36.13
N GLY A 764 -8.17 41.76 37.15
CA GLY A 764 -9.57 41.39 37.10
C GLY A 764 -10.31 42.25 36.07
N SER A 765 -10.62 41.66 34.94
CA SER A 765 -11.76 42.02 34.14
C SER A 765 -12.42 40.74 33.64
N LYS A 766 -13.63 40.47 34.18
CA LYS A 766 -14.51 39.40 33.73
C LYS A 766 -14.71 39.50 32.21
N PRO A 767 -14.64 38.38 31.47
CA PRO A 767 -15.04 38.39 30.07
C PRO A 767 -16.53 38.75 29.99
N PRO A 768 -16.96 39.50 28.94
CA PRO A 768 -18.37 39.79 28.72
C PRO A 768 -19.09 38.49 28.38
N LEU A 769 -20.17 38.25 29.13
CA LEU A 769 -21.16 37.19 28.84
C LEU A 769 -21.72 37.38 27.43
N LEU A 770 -21.44 36.46 26.55
CA LEU A 770 -22.14 36.31 25.28
C LEU A 770 -23.59 35.90 25.61
N THR A 771 -24.49 36.86 25.56
CA THR A 771 -25.93 36.59 25.50
C THR A 771 -26.24 35.98 24.12
N ALA A 772 -26.87 34.81 24.17
CA ALA A 772 -27.49 34.20 23.00
C ALA A 772 -28.65 35.07 22.51
N GLU A 773 -28.63 35.42 21.22
CA GLU A 773 -29.78 35.61 20.34
C GLU A 773 -29.51 34.92 19.02
#